data_f8bb1c4edc70f5b43db27dd6bf780ea6
#
_entry.id   f8bb1c4edc70f5b43db27dd6bf780ea6
#
_cell.length_a   1.000
_cell.length_b   1.000
_cell.length_c   1.000
_cell.angle_alpha   90.00
_cell.angle_beta   90.00
_cell.angle_gamma   90.00
#
_symmetry.space_group_name_H-M   'P 1'
#
loop_
_entity.id
_entity.type
_entity.pdbx_description
1 polymer ?
#
loop_
_entity_poly.entity_id
_entity_poly.type
_entity_poly.pdbx_seq_one_letter_code
_entity_poly.pdbx_strand_id
1 'polypeptide(L)'
;MINTERWETSLLQRATIRGVLLSLTAVFMLSASCSRPPARTETAAPEPPSQIKVEVKPGGPIVLTTSAAEFQIMPSGYIQAALLKGDQRLTLDQPGAGGSDVLVLDGKPVQFTLDMAAAKIEDSAGKLGRGKRLEIPAQAPSGSNIQRTLQVEVYDAFPTLLLSSAAYKNAGTQDVHINSVVEQQHKFDAGLAQKNAKPYDMWSYLGASYDWGKDDIVKLGRNFAQPNLMGAAVKGGYGGGIPVVAFWTGTVGEAVGHVETLPLTLSLPVKVGADGGVNAGVDIAADTTLKPGETYSTPRSFVSVYSGDFYEPLHLWSSVLQKEGWEIPKPSGEAYNVSWCGWGYEFNVTPAEMLGTVPKLKEFGIKWATLDDRWFDTYGDWNPRADTFPGDSIKKMTDDFHKQGMLVQLWWLPLGVEDGQGRWESHKYIVSKIAQEHPEWLILDKNGKHARMTRDLAALCPGVPEVQAYFKKLTEKFIGEWGFDGSKLDNIYSVPMCYNPAHHHKSPQDSVNAMADVYKTIFQTSRALKPESVTQSCPCGTPPSLAWLPFIDQAVTADPVGAVQVRRRIKMYKALLGPESAVYGDHVELSTMDRIGNNWREHGEDFASTIGPGGVVGTKFVWPDPGPKYKAVALTPEKEEHWKKWIGIYNQKMLSKGTFRNLYVYGYDTPEGYAIEKDGKMYYAFFAPSSAPWKGEIELRGLTPGSYHVRAYAEDKDMGTVEATADAAPRLKTEFKDHLLLEVSR
;
A
#
# COMPACT_ATOMS: atom_id res chain seq x y z
N MET A 1 55.48 -6.03 34.35
CA MET A 1 56.09 -7.31 34.73
C MET A 1 55.13 -8.40 34.27
N ILE A 2 55.38 -8.98 33.05
CA ILE A 2 55.93 -10.35 32.88
C ILE A 2 54.88 -11.36 33.41
N ASN A 3 54.30 -12.27 32.66
CA ASN A 3 54.79 -13.10 31.57
C ASN A 3 53.67 -13.74 30.74
N THR A 4 53.89 -13.78 29.48
CA THR A 4 53.53 -14.73 28.42
C THR A 4 53.62 -16.21 28.85
N GLU A 5 52.75 -17.09 28.28
CA GLU A 5 53.24 -18.23 27.48
C GLU A 5 52.11 -18.95 26.73
N ARG A 6 52.38 -19.17 25.48
CA ARG A 6 51.74 -20.08 24.50
C ARG A 6 51.94 -21.55 24.94
N TRP A 7 51.10 -22.45 24.45
CA TRP A 7 51.54 -23.71 23.80
C TRP A 7 50.51 -24.21 22.78
N GLU A 8 51.04 -24.53 21.64
CA GLU A 8 50.41 -25.16 20.45
C GLU A 8 50.43 -26.68 20.54
N THR A 9 49.62 -27.28 19.64
CA THR A 9 49.75 -28.59 18.91
C THR A 9 49.55 -29.86 19.73
N SER A 10 48.89 -30.86 19.32
CA SER A 10 48.71 -31.62 18.10
C SER A 10 48.24 -33.06 18.39
N LEU A 11 47.70 -33.70 17.38
CA LEU A 11 47.74 -35.12 16.97
C LEU A 11 46.72 -36.13 17.56
N LEU A 12 45.84 -36.52 16.65
CA LEU A 12 45.64 -37.86 16.08
C LEU A 12 45.86 -39.08 16.98
N GLN A 13 44.86 -39.93 17.12
CA GLN A 13 44.89 -41.32 16.68
C GLN A 13 43.66 -42.13 17.08
N ARG A 14 43.02 -42.71 16.05
CA ARG A 14 42.69 -44.15 15.78
C ARG A 14 41.80 -44.90 16.77
N ALA A 15 40.66 -45.30 16.29
CA ALA A 15 40.25 -46.59 15.68
C ALA A 15 39.80 -47.63 16.69
N THR A 16 38.72 -48.30 16.52
CA THR A 16 38.54 -49.62 15.87
C THR A 16 37.10 -50.15 15.99
N ILE A 17 36.48 -50.47 14.88
CA ILE A 17 35.89 -51.71 14.35
C ILE A 17 35.15 -52.66 15.32
N ARG A 18 33.87 -52.97 14.94
CA ARG A 18 33.17 -54.26 14.84
C ARG A 18 31.83 -54.00 14.11
N GLY A 19 31.52 -54.48 12.99
CA GLY A 19 31.64 -55.71 12.28
C GLY A 19 30.42 -56.62 12.44
N VAL A 20 29.40 -56.56 11.54
CA VAL A 20 28.51 -57.69 11.30
C VAL A 20 28.28 -57.78 9.79
N LEU A 21 28.73 -58.94 9.25
CA LEU A 21 28.45 -59.44 7.90
C LEU A 21 26.97 -59.76 7.73
N LEU A 22 26.41 -59.46 6.56
CA LEU A 22 25.39 -60.32 5.95
C LEU A 22 25.48 -60.22 4.37
N SER A 23 25.66 -61.39 3.84
CA SER A 23 25.86 -61.94 2.54
C SER A 23 25.32 -61.22 1.30
N LEU A 24 26.24 -61.20 0.29
CA LEU A 24 26.01 -60.95 -1.12
C LEU A 24 25.18 -62.09 -1.76
N THR A 25 24.19 -61.70 -2.58
CA THR A 25 23.80 -62.52 -3.75
C THR A 25 23.90 -61.60 -5.00
N ALA A 26 24.90 -61.89 -5.84
CA ALA A 26 25.10 -61.21 -7.09
C ALA A 26 24.15 -61.77 -8.16
N VAL A 27 23.38 -60.89 -8.75
CA VAL A 27 22.68 -61.14 -10.02
C VAL A 27 23.33 -60.24 -11.06
N PHE A 28 24.06 -60.89 -12.00
CA PHE A 28 24.57 -60.26 -13.21
C PHE A 28 23.35 -59.97 -14.13
N MET A 29 23.02 -58.71 -14.33
CA MET A 29 22.27 -58.26 -15.50
C MET A 29 23.18 -57.46 -16.42
N LEU A 30 23.34 -57.95 -17.62
CA LEU A 30 24.00 -57.22 -18.71
C LEU A 30 23.21 -55.91 -18.98
N SER A 31 23.81 -54.78 -18.69
CA SER A 31 23.32 -53.49 -19.14
C SER A 31 23.83 -53.20 -20.56
N ALA A 32 22.98 -53.43 -21.57
CA ALA A 32 23.15 -52.82 -22.87
C ALA A 32 23.03 -51.30 -22.71
N SER A 33 24.13 -50.59 -22.94
CA SER A 33 24.15 -49.13 -22.98
C SER A 33 23.45 -48.66 -24.28
N CYS A 34 22.16 -48.36 -24.20
CA CYS A 34 21.51 -47.52 -25.18
C CYS A 34 21.94 -46.07 -24.90
N SER A 35 22.84 -45.54 -25.70
CA SER A 35 23.11 -44.12 -25.83
C SER A 35 21.82 -43.41 -26.24
N ARG A 36 21.17 -42.71 -25.26
CA ARG A 36 20.11 -41.74 -25.58
C ARG A 36 20.72 -40.65 -26.47
N PRO A 37 20.12 -40.35 -27.62
CA PRO A 37 20.50 -39.16 -28.37
C PRO A 37 20.28 -37.91 -27.45
N PRO A 38 21.09 -36.85 -27.59
CA PRO A 38 20.91 -35.64 -26.84
C PRO A 38 19.46 -35.14 -27.05
N ALA A 39 18.79 -34.80 -25.94
CA ALA A 39 17.48 -34.22 -25.99
C ALA A 39 17.55 -33.02 -26.96
N ARG A 40 16.81 -33.10 -28.05
CA ARG A 40 16.53 -31.91 -28.87
C ARG A 40 15.93 -30.90 -27.92
N THR A 41 16.60 -29.80 -27.70
CA THR A 41 15.99 -28.56 -27.23
C THR A 41 14.88 -28.27 -28.24
N GLU A 42 13.65 -28.58 -27.90
CA GLU A 42 12.49 -28.02 -28.60
C GLU A 42 12.68 -26.50 -28.50
N THR A 43 13.09 -25.89 -29.59
CA THR A 43 12.92 -24.44 -29.75
C THR A 43 11.44 -24.18 -29.59
N ALA A 44 11.07 -23.53 -28.52
CA ALA A 44 9.70 -23.09 -28.30
C ALA A 44 9.22 -22.42 -29.58
N ALA A 45 8.03 -22.82 -30.07
CA ALA A 45 7.44 -22.20 -31.23
C ALA A 45 7.44 -20.69 -31.03
N PRO A 46 7.79 -19.89 -32.05
CA PRO A 46 7.76 -18.43 -31.90
C PRO A 46 6.38 -18.03 -31.42
N GLU A 47 6.37 -17.27 -30.34
CA GLU A 47 5.11 -16.75 -29.77
C GLU A 47 4.35 -15.95 -30.85
N PRO A 48 3.03 -16.09 -30.97
CA PRO A 48 2.26 -15.34 -31.97
C PRO A 48 2.46 -13.84 -31.74
N PRO A 49 2.41 -13.00 -32.78
CA PRO A 49 2.61 -11.55 -32.68
C PRO A 49 1.56 -10.92 -31.75
N SER A 50 1.88 -9.75 -31.18
CA SER A 50 0.93 -8.95 -30.36
C SER A 50 -0.34 -8.62 -31.16
N GLN A 51 -1.48 -8.64 -30.48
CA GLN A 51 -2.78 -8.31 -31.07
C GLN A 51 -3.04 -6.80 -31.14
N ILE A 52 -2.15 -5.97 -30.57
CA ILE A 52 -2.28 -4.52 -30.53
C ILE A 52 -2.10 -3.96 -31.96
N LYS A 53 -3.10 -3.22 -32.42
CA LYS A 53 -3.05 -2.52 -33.70
C LYS A 53 -2.45 -1.14 -33.51
N VAL A 54 -1.55 -0.76 -34.42
CA VAL A 54 -0.92 0.58 -34.45
C VAL A 54 -1.19 1.21 -35.78
N GLU A 55 -1.80 2.40 -35.78
CA GLU A 55 -2.08 3.20 -36.99
C GLU A 55 -1.40 4.56 -36.84
N VAL A 56 -0.56 4.92 -37.79
CA VAL A 56 0.09 6.24 -37.88
C VAL A 56 -0.68 7.07 -38.88
N LYS A 57 -1.38 8.11 -38.43
CA LYS A 57 -2.14 9.02 -39.32
C LYS A 57 -1.23 10.13 -39.83
N PRO A 58 -1.15 10.38 -41.13
CA PRO A 58 -0.33 11.45 -41.71
C PRO A 58 -0.64 12.81 -41.08
N GLY A 59 0.35 13.44 -40.41
CA GLY A 59 0.18 14.71 -39.71
C GLY A 59 -0.76 14.71 -38.52
N GLY A 60 -1.22 13.53 -38.11
CA GLY A 60 -2.17 13.33 -37.01
C GLY A 60 -1.63 12.39 -35.93
N PRO A 61 -2.51 11.85 -35.07
CA PRO A 61 -2.09 10.98 -33.98
C PRO A 61 -1.57 9.62 -34.43
N ILE A 62 -0.76 8.99 -33.58
CA ILE A 62 -0.59 7.53 -33.58
C ILE A 62 -1.69 6.94 -32.73
N VAL A 63 -2.43 5.98 -33.27
CA VAL A 63 -3.54 5.31 -32.60
C VAL A 63 -3.12 3.87 -32.25
N LEU A 64 -3.20 3.55 -30.99
CA LEU A 64 -2.96 2.20 -30.46
C LEU A 64 -4.32 1.62 -30.03
N THR A 65 -4.72 0.50 -30.63
CA THR A 65 -5.97 -0.19 -30.29
C THR A 65 -5.66 -1.56 -29.70
N THR A 66 -6.05 -1.78 -28.47
CA THR A 66 -5.97 -3.06 -27.74
C THR A 66 -7.29 -3.81 -27.79
N SER A 67 -7.42 -4.92 -27.07
CA SER A 67 -8.70 -5.63 -26.90
C SER A 67 -9.74 -4.87 -26.06
N ALA A 68 -9.32 -3.84 -25.27
CA ALA A 68 -10.21 -3.15 -24.32
C ALA A 68 -10.08 -1.61 -24.32
N ALA A 69 -9.05 -1.05 -24.96
CA ALA A 69 -8.82 0.38 -24.95
C ALA A 69 -8.27 0.91 -26.29
N GLU A 70 -8.43 2.20 -26.49
CA GLU A 70 -7.80 2.96 -27.56
C GLU A 70 -6.99 4.10 -26.95
N PHE A 71 -5.73 4.25 -27.36
CA PHE A 71 -4.87 5.35 -26.98
C PHE A 71 -4.47 6.14 -28.21
N GLN A 72 -4.64 7.46 -28.15
CA GLN A 72 -4.27 8.36 -29.25
C GLN A 72 -3.14 9.29 -28.79
N ILE A 73 -1.95 9.09 -29.34
CA ILE A 73 -0.78 9.94 -29.08
C ILE A 73 -0.82 11.09 -30.08
N MET A 74 -1.01 12.31 -29.57
CA MET A 74 -1.07 13.52 -30.40
C MET A 74 0.32 14.07 -30.70
N PRO A 75 0.51 14.85 -31.78
CA PRO A 75 1.79 15.54 -32.06
C PRO A 75 2.26 16.45 -30.91
N SER A 76 1.35 16.97 -30.10
CA SER A 76 1.65 17.73 -28.88
C SER A 76 2.22 16.89 -27.73
N GLY A 77 2.27 15.56 -27.89
CA GLY A 77 2.60 14.61 -26.82
C GLY A 77 1.41 14.22 -25.94
N TYR A 78 0.24 14.85 -26.06
CA TYR A 78 -0.94 14.48 -25.29
C TYR A 78 -1.38 13.07 -25.65
N ILE A 79 -1.68 12.23 -24.64
CA ILE A 79 -2.13 10.86 -24.80
C ILE A 79 -3.59 10.80 -24.37
N GLN A 80 -4.50 10.74 -25.31
CA GLN A 80 -5.91 10.57 -25.02
C GLN A 80 -6.21 9.07 -24.88
N ALA A 81 -6.84 8.69 -23.77
CA ALA A 81 -7.21 7.31 -23.49
C ALA A 81 -8.73 7.11 -23.56
N ALA A 82 -9.17 5.95 -24.02
CA ALA A 82 -10.60 5.60 -24.06
C ALA A 82 -10.82 4.10 -23.83
N LEU A 83 -11.82 3.77 -23.03
CA LEU A 83 -12.30 2.41 -22.81
C LEU A 83 -13.21 1.99 -23.98
N LEU A 84 -12.97 0.81 -24.55
CA LEU A 84 -13.82 0.20 -25.59
C LEU A 84 -14.81 -0.77 -24.95
N LYS A 85 -16.11 -0.50 -25.11
CA LYS A 85 -17.18 -1.36 -24.60
C LYS A 85 -18.22 -1.61 -25.70
N GLY A 86 -18.07 -2.72 -26.41
CA GLY A 86 -18.80 -2.97 -27.66
C GLY A 86 -18.44 -1.88 -28.68
N ASP A 87 -19.44 -1.23 -29.25
CA ASP A 87 -19.29 -0.13 -30.22
C ASP A 87 -19.06 1.25 -29.53
N GLN A 88 -19.05 1.31 -28.22
CA GLN A 88 -18.88 2.56 -27.48
C GLN A 88 -17.42 2.82 -27.16
N ARG A 89 -17.01 4.08 -27.33
CA ARG A 89 -15.74 4.64 -26.91
C ARG A 89 -16.00 5.61 -25.75
N LEU A 90 -15.60 5.22 -24.53
CA LEU A 90 -15.86 5.98 -23.30
C LEU A 90 -14.55 6.59 -22.80
N THR A 91 -14.54 7.89 -22.50
CA THR A 91 -13.36 8.62 -22.02
C THR A 91 -13.75 9.74 -21.08
N LEU A 92 -12.86 10.13 -20.21
CA LEU A 92 -12.88 11.38 -19.43
C LEU A 92 -11.92 12.42 -20.00
N ASP A 93 -10.98 12.02 -20.87
CA ASP A 93 -10.00 12.92 -21.49
C ASP A 93 -10.64 13.95 -22.41
N GLN A 94 -10.43 15.23 -22.11
CA GLN A 94 -10.95 16.33 -22.91
C GLN A 94 -10.19 16.45 -24.24
N PRO A 95 -10.83 16.36 -25.40
CA PRO A 95 -10.16 16.51 -26.69
C PRO A 95 -9.45 17.85 -26.84
N GLY A 96 -8.22 17.82 -27.37
CA GLY A 96 -7.47 19.04 -27.67
C GLY A 96 -6.90 19.78 -26.45
N ALA A 97 -6.86 19.12 -25.29
CA ALA A 97 -6.32 19.69 -24.06
C ALA A 97 -4.79 19.73 -24.09
N GLY A 98 -4.20 20.62 -24.79
CA GLY A 98 -2.77 20.99 -24.65
C GLY A 98 -1.73 19.89 -24.89
N GLY A 99 -0.47 20.12 -24.43
CA GLY A 99 0.60 19.14 -24.43
C GLY A 99 0.62 18.34 -23.12
N SER A 100 1.08 17.09 -23.20
CA SER A 100 1.15 16.23 -22.01
C SER A 100 2.35 16.48 -21.13
N ASP A 101 3.46 16.97 -21.71
CA ASP A 101 4.73 17.06 -21.01
C ASP A 101 5.27 18.49 -21.02
N VAL A 102 5.78 18.92 -19.89
CA VAL A 102 6.47 20.20 -19.75
C VAL A 102 7.84 19.96 -19.11
N LEU A 103 8.89 20.29 -19.85
CA LEU A 103 10.26 20.33 -19.32
C LEU A 103 10.59 21.75 -18.89
N VAL A 104 11.10 21.95 -17.69
CA VAL A 104 11.62 23.25 -17.23
C VAL A 104 13.14 23.20 -17.26
N LEU A 105 13.76 24.00 -18.16
CA LEU A 105 15.20 24.13 -18.31
C LEU A 105 15.63 25.55 -17.89
N ASP A 106 16.61 25.62 -16.98
CA ASP A 106 17.14 26.90 -16.48
C ASP A 106 16.01 27.88 -16.09
N GLY A 107 14.95 27.37 -15.45
CA GLY A 107 13.79 28.12 -15.01
C GLY A 107 12.78 28.48 -16.13
N LYS A 108 12.94 27.98 -17.35
CA LYS A 108 12.02 28.25 -18.47
C LYS A 108 11.33 27.00 -18.97
N PRO A 109 9.99 27.00 -19.16
CA PRO A 109 9.29 25.87 -19.74
C PRO A 109 9.63 25.70 -21.23
N VAL A 110 9.87 24.46 -21.62
CA VAL A 110 10.13 24.03 -22.99
C VAL A 110 9.10 22.99 -23.38
N GLN A 111 8.42 23.23 -24.51
CA GLN A 111 7.48 22.26 -25.09
C GLN A 111 8.08 21.66 -26.36
N PHE A 112 7.81 20.38 -26.56
CA PHE A 112 8.30 19.63 -27.72
C PHE A 112 7.14 19.26 -28.63
N THR A 113 7.42 19.13 -29.93
CA THR A 113 6.48 18.55 -30.89
C THR A 113 7.02 17.21 -31.35
N LEU A 114 6.21 16.16 -31.25
CA LEU A 114 6.57 14.80 -31.65
C LEU A 114 6.66 14.71 -33.18
N ASP A 115 7.72 14.08 -33.67
CA ASP A 115 7.86 13.70 -35.07
C ASP A 115 7.22 12.32 -35.31
N MET A 116 5.92 12.35 -35.59
CA MET A 116 5.11 11.14 -35.74
C MET A 116 5.57 10.27 -36.91
N ALA A 117 6.14 10.90 -37.97
CA ALA A 117 6.62 10.17 -39.15
C ALA A 117 7.94 9.42 -38.89
N ALA A 118 8.72 9.88 -37.92
CA ALA A 118 9.97 9.25 -37.51
C ALA A 118 9.78 8.21 -36.37
N ALA A 119 8.54 7.94 -35.96
CA ALA A 119 8.26 6.96 -34.92
C ALA A 119 8.75 5.56 -35.33
N LYS A 120 9.50 4.93 -34.43
CA LYS A 120 9.88 3.52 -34.54
C LYS A 120 8.88 2.68 -33.76
N ILE A 121 8.38 1.63 -34.38
CA ILE A 121 7.36 0.74 -33.82
C ILE A 121 7.92 -0.68 -33.85
N GLU A 122 8.01 -1.30 -32.68
CA GLU A 122 8.58 -2.64 -32.53
C GLU A 122 7.63 -3.53 -31.70
N ASP A 123 7.70 -4.84 -31.96
CA ASP A 123 7.12 -5.81 -31.04
C ASP A 123 7.98 -5.85 -29.77
N SER A 124 7.32 -5.83 -28.61
CA SER A 124 7.95 -5.93 -27.31
C SER A 124 7.61 -7.25 -26.65
N ALA A 125 8.61 -7.87 -26.03
CA ALA A 125 8.45 -9.00 -25.14
C ALA A 125 9.32 -8.80 -23.91
N GLY A 126 8.73 -8.94 -22.73
CA GLY A 126 9.42 -8.70 -21.47
C GLY A 126 8.63 -9.21 -20.27
N LYS A 127 8.93 -8.72 -19.09
CA LYS A 127 8.25 -9.12 -17.86
C LYS A 127 6.72 -8.89 -17.90
N LEU A 128 6.28 -7.85 -18.58
CA LEU A 128 4.86 -7.54 -18.75
C LEU A 128 4.19 -8.35 -19.89
N GLY A 129 4.95 -9.22 -20.55
CA GLY A 129 4.45 -10.04 -21.65
C GLY A 129 4.70 -9.41 -23.02
N ARG A 130 3.88 -9.82 -24.01
CA ARG A 130 3.93 -9.30 -25.38
C ARG A 130 3.21 -7.99 -25.51
N GLY A 131 3.70 -7.13 -26.41
CA GLY A 131 3.12 -5.83 -26.63
C GLY A 131 3.75 -5.09 -27.81
N LYS A 132 3.54 -3.79 -27.84
CA LYS A 132 4.17 -2.86 -28.77
C LYS A 132 4.95 -1.81 -27.98
N ARG A 133 6.14 -1.49 -28.50
CA ARG A 133 6.98 -0.40 -28.03
C ARG A 133 7.16 0.62 -29.14
N LEU A 134 7.01 1.88 -28.81
CA LEU A 134 7.20 3.00 -29.71
C LEU A 134 8.30 3.91 -29.16
N GLU A 135 9.20 4.36 -30.06
CA GLU A 135 10.16 5.43 -29.80
C GLU A 135 9.85 6.58 -30.74
N ILE A 136 9.42 7.71 -30.20
CA ILE A 136 8.98 8.86 -30.98
C ILE A 136 9.93 10.03 -30.67
N PRO A 137 10.82 10.43 -31.61
CA PRO A 137 11.65 11.59 -31.42
C PRO A 137 10.80 12.86 -31.40
N ALA A 138 11.27 13.87 -30.70
CA ALA A 138 10.60 15.16 -30.61
C ALA A 138 11.51 16.29 -31.03
N GLN A 139 10.94 17.26 -31.75
CA GLN A 139 11.60 18.46 -32.13
C GLN A 139 11.51 19.52 -31.02
N ALA A 140 12.66 20.03 -30.60
CA ALA A 140 12.73 21.15 -29.68
C ALA A 140 12.42 22.47 -30.40
N PRO A 141 11.92 23.49 -29.69
CA PRO A 141 11.84 24.83 -30.20
C PRO A 141 13.24 25.33 -30.68
N SER A 142 13.28 26.21 -31.69
CA SER A 142 14.53 26.74 -32.19
C SER A 142 15.36 27.39 -31.06
N GLY A 143 16.63 26.98 -30.97
CA GLY A 143 17.57 27.44 -29.93
C GLY A 143 17.70 26.54 -28.71
N SER A 144 16.94 25.47 -28.60
CA SER A 144 17.15 24.43 -27.56
C SER A 144 18.13 23.35 -28.06
N ASN A 145 19.12 23.04 -27.26
CA ASN A 145 20.08 21.96 -27.53
C ASN A 145 19.67 20.61 -26.88
N ILE A 146 18.43 20.51 -26.38
CA ILE A 146 17.92 19.26 -25.80
C ILE A 146 17.19 18.46 -26.87
N GLN A 147 17.58 17.20 -27.02
CA GLN A 147 16.85 16.20 -27.80
C GLN A 147 15.94 15.43 -26.86
N ARG A 148 14.69 15.23 -27.24
CA ARG A 148 13.72 14.42 -26.49
C ARG A 148 13.31 13.21 -27.32
N THR A 149 13.20 12.05 -26.66
CA THR A 149 12.56 10.86 -27.21
C THR A 149 11.48 10.41 -26.24
N LEU A 150 10.23 10.32 -26.71
CA LEU A 150 9.13 9.72 -25.97
C LEU A 150 9.14 8.20 -26.24
N GLN A 151 9.14 7.41 -25.18
CA GLN A 151 8.95 5.96 -25.23
C GLN A 151 7.52 5.65 -24.78
N VAL A 152 6.85 4.77 -25.51
CA VAL A 152 5.50 4.30 -25.18
C VAL A 152 5.45 2.79 -25.26
N GLU A 153 4.81 2.15 -24.30
CA GLU A 153 4.65 0.70 -24.24
C GLU A 153 3.20 0.32 -23.92
N VAL A 154 2.67 -0.64 -24.65
CA VAL A 154 1.33 -1.21 -24.42
C VAL A 154 1.42 -2.74 -24.53
N TYR A 155 0.73 -3.46 -23.66
CA TYR A 155 0.88 -4.91 -23.50
C TYR A 155 -0.45 -5.65 -23.62
N ASP A 156 -0.44 -6.83 -24.27
CA ASP A 156 -1.64 -7.67 -24.44
C ASP A 156 -2.24 -8.10 -23.09
N ALA A 157 -1.38 -8.32 -22.08
CA ALA A 157 -1.80 -8.72 -20.73
C ALA A 157 -2.44 -7.58 -19.91
N PHE A 158 -2.20 -6.33 -20.32
CA PHE A 158 -2.71 -5.12 -19.65
C PHE A 158 -3.38 -4.19 -20.66
N PRO A 159 -4.47 -4.62 -21.30
CA PRO A 159 -5.03 -3.93 -22.47
C PRO A 159 -5.64 -2.55 -22.19
N THR A 160 -5.81 -2.19 -20.93
CA THR A 160 -6.34 -0.89 -20.50
C THR A 160 -5.26 0.07 -20.01
N LEU A 161 -3.97 -0.30 -20.17
CA LEU A 161 -2.82 0.44 -19.65
C LEU A 161 -1.89 0.85 -20.80
N LEU A 162 -1.44 2.10 -20.76
CA LEU A 162 -0.33 2.60 -21.56
C LEU A 162 0.76 3.11 -20.62
N LEU A 163 1.98 2.66 -20.79
CA LEU A 163 3.17 3.17 -20.11
C LEU A 163 3.90 4.16 -21.00
N SER A 164 4.48 5.21 -20.40
CA SER A 164 5.36 6.14 -21.10
C SER A 164 6.53 6.59 -20.24
N SER A 165 7.62 6.95 -20.89
CA SER A 165 8.76 7.65 -20.30
C SER A 165 9.41 8.56 -21.34
N ALA A 166 10.18 9.54 -20.89
CA ALA A 166 10.89 10.45 -21.79
C ALA A 166 12.40 10.43 -21.48
N ALA A 167 13.21 10.48 -22.53
CA ALA A 167 14.65 10.66 -22.44
C ALA A 167 15.00 12.06 -22.98
N TYR A 168 15.72 12.84 -22.18
CA TYR A 168 16.18 14.20 -22.51
C TYR A 168 17.71 14.21 -22.58
N LYS A 169 18.27 14.37 -23.77
CA LYS A 169 19.72 14.36 -24.02
C LYS A 169 20.22 15.78 -24.27
N ASN A 170 21.25 16.20 -23.54
CA ASN A 170 21.96 17.42 -23.85
C ASN A 170 22.84 17.21 -25.08
N ALA A 171 22.39 17.68 -26.25
CA ALA A 171 23.14 17.65 -27.53
C ALA A 171 23.98 18.93 -27.77
N GLY A 172 23.98 19.84 -26.80
CA GLY A 172 24.76 21.08 -26.86
C GLY A 172 26.18 20.93 -26.37
N THR A 173 26.88 22.05 -26.23
CA THR A 173 28.28 22.14 -25.76
C THR A 173 28.41 22.76 -24.37
N GLN A 174 27.31 23.17 -23.76
CA GLN A 174 27.24 23.76 -22.41
C GLN A 174 26.39 22.87 -21.51
N ASP A 175 26.64 22.95 -20.20
CA ASP A 175 25.77 22.30 -19.19
C ASP A 175 24.37 22.91 -19.25
N VAL A 176 23.37 22.07 -18.98
CA VAL A 176 21.95 22.43 -18.94
C VAL A 176 21.33 21.93 -17.65
N HIS A 177 20.61 22.80 -16.95
CA HIS A 177 19.96 22.41 -15.71
C HIS A 177 18.47 22.11 -15.93
N ILE A 178 18.06 20.85 -15.62
CA ILE A 178 16.66 20.44 -15.59
C ILE A 178 16.11 20.71 -14.19
N ASN A 179 15.18 21.63 -14.07
CA ASN A 179 14.50 21.96 -12.82
C ASN A 179 13.41 20.95 -12.49
N SER A 180 12.51 20.71 -13.46
CA SER A 180 11.40 19.77 -13.29
C SER A 180 10.93 19.22 -14.64
N VAL A 181 10.24 18.08 -14.56
CA VAL A 181 9.53 17.49 -15.69
C VAL A 181 8.11 17.15 -15.23
N VAL A 182 7.10 17.56 -16.00
CA VAL A 182 5.73 17.10 -15.82
C VAL A 182 5.40 16.15 -16.94
N GLU A 183 4.92 14.96 -16.60
CA GLU A 183 4.47 13.92 -17.54
C GLU A 183 3.03 13.55 -17.33
N GLN A 184 2.43 12.89 -18.32
CA GLN A 184 1.04 12.42 -18.25
C GLN A 184 0.09 13.53 -17.74
N GLN A 185 0.24 14.74 -18.28
CA GLN A 185 -0.74 15.78 -18.04
C GLN A 185 -2.05 15.44 -18.76
N HIS A 186 -3.12 15.33 -18.00
CA HIS A 186 -4.46 15.08 -18.48
C HIS A 186 -5.42 16.18 -18.02
N LYS A 187 -6.46 16.37 -18.80
CA LYS A 187 -7.60 17.21 -18.44
C LYS A 187 -8.87 16.41 -18.61
N PHE A 188 -9.50 16.09 -17.50
CA PHE A 188 -10.68 15.25 -17.45
C PHE A 188 -11.98 16.05 -17.36
N ASP A 189 -13.03 15.53 -17.99
CA ASP A 189 -14.36 16.11 -18.04
C ASP A 189 -15.43 15.00 -17.91
N ALA A 190 -16.14 14.96 -16.79
CA ALA A 190 -17.22 13.99 -16.55
C ALA A 190 -18.39 14.16 -17.52
N GLY A 191 -18.57 15.35 -18.13
CA GLY A 191 -19.59 15.62 -19.12
C GLY A 191 -19.44 14.81 -20.40
N LEU A 192 -18.22 14.29 -20.69
CA LEU A 192 -17.98 13.38 -21.82
C LEU A 192 -18.60 12.00 -21.60
N ALA A 193 -18.68 11.56 -20.35
CA ALA A 193 -19.20 10.23 -19.98
C ALA A 193 -20.65 10.28 -19.45
N GLN A 194 -21.08 11.40 -18.89
CA GLN A 194 -22.40 11.56 -18.26
C GLN A 194 -23.08 12.83 -18.76
N LYS A 195 -24.21 12.66 -19.46
CA LYS A 195 -24.99 13.80 -19.97
C LYS A 195 -25.40 14.75 -18.84
N ASN A 196 -25.19 16.04 -19.05
CA ASN A 196 -25.46 17.14 -18.10
C ASN A 196 -24.62 17.16 -16.82
N ALA A 197 -23.60 16.32 -16.68
CA ALA A 197 -22.64 16.43 -15.59
C ALA A 197 -21.76 17.67 -15.77
N LYS A 198 -21.35 18.27 -14.65
CA LYS A 198 -20.29 19.28 -14.67
C LYS A 198 -18.94 18.57 -14.88
N PRO A 199 -17.92 19.20 -15.48
CA PRO A 199 -16.64 18.53 -15.74
C PRO A 199 -16.01 17.87 -14.51
N TYR A 200 -16.20 18.40 -13.31
CA TYR A 200 -15.68 17.86 -12.06
C TYR A 200 -16.64 16.92 -11.31
N ASP A 201 -17.79 16.54 -11.87
CA ASP A 201 -18.77 15.65 -11.22
C ASP A 201 -18.31 14.19 -11.20
N MET A 202 -17.14 13.94 -10.63
CA MET A 202 -16.52 12.62 -10.50
C MET A 202 -15.95 12.41 -9.09
N TRP A 203 -15.72 11.17 -8.73
CA TRP A 203 -14.92 10.79 -7.56
C TRP A 203 -13.45 10.71 -7.93
N SER A 204 -12.59 10.87 -6.94
CA SER A 204 -11.14 10.74 -7.10
C SER A 204 -10.53 9.96 -5.95
N TYR A 205 -9.55 9.09 -6.27
CA TYR A 205 -8.59 8.53 -5.34
C TYR A 205 -7.30 9.35 -5.40
N LEU A 206 -6.79 9.74 -4.25
CA LEU A 206 -5.63 10.58 -4.07
C LEU A 206 -4.55 9.76 -3.34
N GLY A 207 -3.59 9.21 -4.08
CA GLY A 207 -2.67 8.20 -3.57
C GLY A 207 -1.58 8.69 -2.61
N ALA A 208 -1.35 10.01 -2.50
CA ALA A 208 -0.27 10.54 -1.68
C ALA A 208 -0.73 10.87 -0.25
N SER A 209 0.20 10.75 0.69
CA SER A 209 0.05 11.26 2.05
C SER A 209 0.06 12.77 2.03
N TYR A 210 -1.06 13.37 2.36
CA TYR A 210 -1.23 14.83 2.35
C TYR A 210 -1.29 15.41 3.76
N ASP A 211 -2.20 14.88 4.58
CA ASP A 211 -2.48 15.41 5.91
C ASP A 211 -3.11 14.31 6.77
N TRP A 212 -2.92 14.35 8.07
CA TRP A 212 -3.51 13.37 8.98
C TRP A 212 -5.04 13.43 8.95
N GLY A 213 -5.68 12.28 8.86
CA GLY A 213 -7.13 12.14 8.88
C GLY A 213 -7.85 12.61 7.61
N LYS A 214 -7.12 13.08 6.58
CA LYS A 214 -7.74 13.43 5.30
C LYS A 214 -8.22 12.19 4.56
N ASP A 215 -9.33 12.37 3.86
CA ASP A 215 -9.81 11.34 2.94
C ASP A 215 -8.91 11.26 1.70
N ASP A 216 -8.56 10.06 1.35
CA ASP A 216 -7.89 9.68 0.11
C ASP A 216 -8.87 9.37 -1.03
N ILE A 217 -10.16 9.22 -0.72
CA ILE A 217 -11.25 9.03 -1.68
C ILE A 217 -12.26 10.14 -1.49
N VAL A 218 -12.36 11.03 -2.48
CA VAL A 218 -13.15 12.25 -2.38
C VAL A 218 -14.06 12.46 -3.60
N LYS A 219 -15.21 13.06 -3.38
CA LYS A 219 -16.01 13.66 -4.46
C LYS A 219 -15.42 15.03 -4.78
N LEU A 220 -15.07 15.24 -6.05
CA LEU A 220 -14.47 16.52 -6.44
C LEU A 220 -15.48 17.67 -6.37
N GLY A 221 -14.98 18.83 -5.99
CA GLY A 221 -15.74 20.09 -5.92
C GLY A 221 -15.11 21.17 -6.81
N ARG A 222 -15.87 22.23 -7.09
CA ARG A 222 -15.48 23.31 -8.00
C ARG A 222 -14.11 23.96 -7.70
N ASN A 223 -13.71 24.01 -6.46
CA ASN A 223 -12.47 24.67 -6.00
C ASN A 223 -11.42 23.65 -5.51
N PHE A 224 -11.56 22.37 -5.91
CA PHE A 224 -10.66 21.35 -5.44
C PHE A 224 -9.24 21.56 -5.97
N ALA A 225 -8.25 21.49 -5.07
CA ALA A 225 -6.84 21.46 -5.41
C ALA A 225 -6.06 20.71 -4.34
N GLN A 226 -5.26 19.72 -4.74
CA GLN A 226 -4.37 18.96 -3.87
C GLN A 226 -3.07 18.61 -4.59
N PRO A 227 -1.89 18.87 -3.99
CA PRO A 227 -0.60 18.59 -4.64
C PRO A 227 -0.24 17.12 -4.67
N ASN A 228 -0.76 16.28 -3.75
CA ASN A 228 -0.43 14.86 -3.63
C ASN A 228 1.08 14.61 -3.66
N LEU A 229 1.79 15.26 -2.74
CA LEU A 229 3.24 15.14 -2.64
C LEU A 229 3.63 13.79 -2.04
N MET A 230 4.48 13.04 -2.70
CA MET A 230 5.00 11.71 -2.30
C MET A 230 6.38 11.78 -1.63
N GLY A 231 6.89 12.92 -1.34
CA GLY A 231 8.13 13.10 -0.59
C GLY A 231 7.90 13.10 0.92
N ALA A 232 8.99 13.30 1.67
CA ALA A 232 8.91 13.60 3.08
C ALA A 232 8.14 14.89 3.31
N ALA A 233 7.52 14.98 4.48
CA ALA A 233 6.77 16.12 4.91
C ALA A 233 7.54 17.43 4.74
N VAL A 234 6.98 18.32 3.96
CA VAL A 234 7.29 19.73 4.06
C VAL A 234 6.46 20.25 5.23
N LYS A 235 7.10 20.89 6.18
CA LYS A 235 6.56 21.50 7.40
C LYS A 235 5.07 21.20 7.71
N GLY A 236 4.83 20.17 8.50
CA GLY A 236 3.49 19.78 8.98
C GLY A 236 2.71 18.78 8.12
N GLY A 237 3.24 18.36 6.97
CA GLY A 237 2.65 17.28 6.17
C GLY A 237 3.28 15.90 6.45
N TYR A 238 2.68 14.86 5.90
CA TYR A 238 3.14 13.48 5.99
C TYR A 238 3.59 13.01 4.60
N GLY A 239 4.66 12.23 4.51
CA GLY A 239 5.23 11.82 3.25
C GLY A 239 4.95 10.36 2.90
N GLY A 240 5.16 10.01 1.65
CA GLY A 240 4.91 8.69 1.10
C GLY A 240 3.55 8.58 0.42
N GLY A 241 3.14 7.39 0.04
CA GLY A 241 1.88 7.13 -0.64
C GLY A 241 1.99 6.08 -1.73
N ILE A 242 0.87 5.85 -2.42
CA ILE A 242 0.76 5.04 -3.63
C ILE A 242 0.76 5.99 -4.84
N PRO A 243 1.67 5.81 -5.80
CA PRO A 243 1.84 6.75 -6.92
C PRO A 243 0.74 6.60 -7.98
N VAL A 244 -0.50 6.73 -7.57
CA VAL A 244 -1.70 6.66 -8.40
C VAL A 244 -2.67 7.75 -8.00
N VAL A 245 -3.20 8.49 -8.96
CA VAL A 245 -4.45 9.25 -8.82
C VAL A 245 -5.45 8.71 -9.81
N ALA A 246 -6.68 8.50 -9.38
CA ALA A 246 -7.70 7.88 -10.19
C ALA A 246 -9.02 8.68 -10.12
N PHE A 247 -9.75 8.70 -11.23
CA PHE A 247 -11.01 9.42 -11.39
C PHE A 247 -12.04 8.47 -11.94
N TRP A 248 -13.29 8.53 -11.45
CA TRP A 248 -14.35 7.69 -11.99
C TRP A 248 -15.71 8.36 -11.93
N THR A 249 -16.51 7.96 -12.90
CA THR A 249 -17.96 8.19 -12.97
C THR A 249 -18.68 6.85 -12.80
N GLY A 250 -19.99 6.82 -12.95
CA GLY A 250 -20.74 5.56 -12.93
C GLY A 250 -20.48 4.65 -14.15
N THR A 251 -19.78 5.11 -15.19
CA THR A 251 -19.61 4.40 -16.47
C THR A 251 -18.17 4.12 -16.84
N VAL A 252 -17.27 5.07 -16.61
CA VAL A 252 -15.84 4.98 -16.96
C VAL A 252 -15.01 5.70 -15.93
N GLY A 253 -13.78 5.25 -15.76
CA GLY A 253 -12.74 5.89 -14.97
C GLY A 253 -11.42 5.95 -15.73
N GLU A 254 -10.57 6.88 -15.31
CA GLU A 254 -9.19 7.03 -15.78
C GLU A 254 -8.24 7.26 -14.62
N ALA A 255 -7.01 6.75 -14.73
CA ALA A 255 -5.99 6.91 -13.69
C ALA A 255 -4.64 7.22 -14.31
N VAL A 256 -3.84 8.02 -13.58
CA VAL A 256 -2.46 8.33 -13.92
C VAL A 256 -1.54 8.10 -12.72
N GLY A 257 -0.27 7.82 -13.00
CA GLY A 257 0.74 7.58 -11.96
C GLY A 257 2.05 7.04 -12.53
N HIS A 258 2.84 6.36 -11.69
CA HIS A 258 4.06 5.68 -12.15
C HIS A 258 4.09 4.21 -11.71
N VAL A 259 4.93 3.41 -12.39
CA VAL A 259 5.08 1.97 -12.15
C VAL A 259 6.49 1.57 -11.70
N GLU A 260 7.26 2.51 -11.17
CA GLU A 260 8.54 2.16 -10.55
C GLU A 260 8.33 1.40 -9.25
N THR A 261 9.15 0.39 -9.01
CA THR A 261 9.02 -0.53 -7.86
C THR A 261 9.57 0.04 -6.56
N LEU A 262 10.28 1.17 -6.62
CA LEU A 262 10.82 1.87 -5.46
C LEU A 262 10.11 3.20 -5.23
N PRO A 263 10.01 3.67 -3.99
CA PRO A 263 9.40 4.96 -3.69
C PRO A 263 10.23 6.11 -4.29
N LEU A 264 9.54 7.07 -4.91
CA LEU A 264 10.13 8.26 -5.50
C LEU A 264 9.56 9.52 -4.86
N THR A 265 10.37 10.58 -4.83
CA THR A 265 9.91 11.92 -4.46
C THR A 265 9.37 12.64 -5.70
N LEU A 266 8.06 12.67 -5.82
CA LEU A 266 7.31 13.35 -6.88
C LEU A 266 5.95 13.80 -6.38
N SER A 267 5.17 14.47 -7.20
CA SER A 267 3.78 14.79 -6.88
C SER A 267 2.83 14.40 -8.00
N LEU A 268 1.57 14.17 -7.63
CA LEU A 268 0.47 13.84 -8.54
C LEU A 268 -0.64 14.90 -8.40
N PRO A 269 -0.39 16.17 -8.77
CA PRO A 269 -1.31 17.25 -8.49
C PRO A 269 -2.67 17.02 -9.15
N VAL A 270 -3.75 17.27 -8.39
CA VAL A 270 -5.12 17.28 -8.88
C VAL A 270 -5.71 18.65 -8.65
N LYS A 271 -6.19 19.29 -9.71
CA LYS A 271 -6.75 20.65 -9.63
C LYS A 271 -7.92 20.85 -10.58
N VAL A 272 -9.02 21.37 -10.07
CA VAL A 272 -10.15 21.82 -10.89
C VAL A 272 -9.83 23.21 -11.46
N GLY A 273 -9.80 23.30 -12.78
CA GLY A 273 -9.53 24.54 -13.50
C GLY A 273 -10.68 25.55 -13.49
N ALA A 274 -10.43 26.75 -14.01
CA ALA A 274 -11.44 27.82 -14.09
C ALA A 274 -12.66 27.44 -14.98
N ASP A 275 -12.47 26.58 -15.95
CA ASP A 275 -13.51 26.02 -16.82
C ASP A 275 -14.22 24.79 -16.22
N GLY A 276 -13.76 24.30 -15.08
CA GLY A 276 -14.29 23.12 -14.39
C GLY A 276 -13.59 21.82 -14.75
N GLY A 277 -12.75 21.77 -15.79
CA GLY A 277 -11.97 20.59 -16.14
C GLY A 277 -11.01 20.20 -15.02
N VAL A 278 -10.81 18.89 -14.81
CA VAL A 278 -9.93 18.35 -13.78
C VAL A 278 -8.56 18.08 -14.37
N ASN A 279 -7.55 18.83 -13.92
CA ASN A 279 -6.17 18.64 -14.35
C ASN A 279 -5.46 17.69 -13.39
N ALA A 280 -4.72 16.72 -13.95
CA ALA A 280 -3.86 15.79 -13.23
C ALA A 280 -2.59 15.50 -14.03
N GLY A 281 -1.54 15.04 -13.36
CA GLY A 281 -0.27 14.71 -14.01
C GLY A 281 0.74 14.13 -13.02
N VAL A 282 1.91 13.76 -13.51
CA VAL A 282 3.07 13.31 -12.73
C VAL A 282 4.11 14.42 -12.78
N ASP A 283 4.34 15.09 -11.65
CA ASP A 283 5.27 16.23 -11.51
C ASP A 283 6.54 15.77 -10.79
N ILE A 284 7.66 15.80 -11.49
CA ILE A 284 8.96 15.27 -11.07
C ILE A 284 9.91 16.46 -10.85
N ALA A 285 10.31 16.70 -9.63
CA ALA A 285 11.37 17.65 -9.30
C ALA A 285 12.72 17.01 -9.65
N ALA A 286 13.17 17.15 -10.92
CA ALA A 286 14.38 16.52 -11.41
C ALA A 286 15.66 17.12 -10.79
N ASP A 287 15.73 18.45 -10.65
CA ASP A 287 16.82 19.23 -10.02
C ASP A 287 18.21 18.65 -10.37
N THR A 288 18.48 18.48 -11.66
CA THR A 288 19.70 17.84 -12.17
C THR A 288 20.38 18.64 -13.29
N THR A 289 21.70 18.61 -13.33
CA THR A 289 22.48 19.24 -14.40
C THR A 289 23.03 18.18 -15.34
N LEU A 290 22.74 18.33 -16.64
CA LEU A 290 23.26 17.50 -17.72
C LEU A 290 24.45 18.15 -18.37
N LYS A 291 25.61 17.48 -18.36
CA LYS A 291 26.76 17.84 -19.17
C LYS A 291 26.50 17.52 -20.65
N PRO A 292 27.29 18.08 -21.56
CA PRO A 292 27.24 17.73 -22.99
C PRO A 292 27.29 16.20 -23.21
N GLY A 293 26.30 15.68 -23.91
CA GLY A 293 26.15 14.26 -24.22
C GLY A 293 25.40 13.41 -23.18
N GLU A 294 25.18 13.94 -21.97
CA GLU A 294 24.44 13.22 -20.92
C GLU A 294 22.93 13.21 -21.20
N THR A 295 22.27 12.18 -20.63
CA THR A 295 20.82 11.97 -20.80
C THR A 295 20.16 11.81 -19.44
N TYR A 296 19.05 12.51 -19.21
CA TYR A 296 18.12 12.29 -18.11
C TYR A 296 16.93 11.48 -18.63
N SER A 297 16.57 10.42 -17.95
CA SER A 297 15.37 9.62 -18.24
C SER A 297 14.39 9.73 -17.09
N THR A 298 13.12 9.93 -17.41
CA THR A 298 12.05 9.98 -16.42
C THR A 298 11.68 8.57 -15.95
N PRO A 299 11.04 8.43 -14.78
CA PRO A 299 10.36 7.19 -14.39
C PRO A 299 9.30 6.79 -15.44
N ARG A 300 8.94 5.50 -15.48
CA ARG A 300 7.83 5.05 -16.31
C ARG A 300 6.51 5.47 -15.67
N SER A 301 5.85 6.44 -16.28
CA SER A 301 4.51 6.90 -15.95
C SER A 301 3.45 6.10 -16.72
N PHE A 302 2.18 6.22 -16.32
CA PHE A 302 1.09 5.54 -17.01
C PHE A 302 -0.18 6.36 -17.08
N VAL A 303 -1.00 6.05 -18.08
CA VAL A 303 -2.44 6.30 -18.10
C VAL A 303 -3.19 4.98 -18.25
N SER A 304 -4.29 4.83 -17.53
CA SER A 304 -5.19 3.66 -17.67
C SER A 304 -6.64 4.08 -17.71
N VAL A 305 -7.47 3.30 -18.43
CA VAL A 305 -8.92 3.46 -18.50
C VAL A 305 -9.60 2.23 -17.96
N TYR A 306 -10.73 2.38 -17.26
CA TYR A 306 -11.40 1.25 -16.63
C TYR A 306 -12.91 1.47 -16.44
N SER A 307 -13.63 0.40 -16.11
CA SER A 307 -15.01 0.46 -15.61
C SER A 307 -15.01 0.09 -14.14
N GLY A 308 -15.74 0.81 -13.30
CA GLY A 308 -15.77 0.61 -11.86
C GLY A 308 -15.26 1.82 -11.07
N ASP A 309 -14.64 1.58 -9.93
CA ASP A 309 -14.10 2.62 -9.06
C ASP A 309 -12.58 2.46 -8.81
N PHE A 310 -12.08 3.13 -7.79
CA PHE A 310 -10.65 3.13 -7.42
C PHE A 310 -10.02 1.74 -7.21
N TYR A 311 -10.81 0.70 -6.98
CA TYR A 311 -10.31 -0.67 -6.85
C TYR A 311 -9.60 -1.12 -8.14
N GLU A 312 -10.20 -0.86 -9.29
CA GLU A 312 -9.71 -1.35 -10.59
C GLU A 312 -8.30 -0.83 -10.93
N PRO A 313 -8.01 0.49 -10.93
CA PRO A 313 -6.69 0.97 -11.25
C PRO A 313 -5.64 0.63 -10.19
N LEU A 314 -6.00 0.51 -8.91
CA LEU A 314 -5.09 0.08 -7.86
C LEU A 314 -4.72 -1.40 -8.00
N HIS A 315 -5.69 -2.26 -8.33
CA HIS A 315 -5.44 -3.66 -8.60
C HIS A 315 -4.59 -3.87 -9.87
N LEU A 316 -4.89 -3.11 -10.94
CA LEU A 316 -4.10 -3.10 -12.17
C LEU A 316 -2.65 -2.68 -11.88
N TRP A 317 -2.45 -1.56 -11.18
CA TRP A 317 -1.13 -1.06 -10.78
C TRP A 317 -0.34 -2.09 -9.97
N SER A 318 -0.94 -2.67 -8.95
CA SER A 318 -0.32 -3.73 -8.14
C SER A 318 0.06 -4.94 -9.00
N SER A 319 -0.80 -5.35 -9.94
CA SER A 319 -0.55 -6.47 -10.85
C SER A 319 0.64 -6.21 -11.79
N VAL A 320 0.80 -4.97 -12.26
CA VAL A 320 1.96 -4.54 -13.06
C VAL A 320 3.24 -4.63 -12.23
N LEU A 321 3.25 -4.11 -11.00
CA LEU A 321 4.42 -4.17 -10.13
C LEU A 321 4.81 -5.62 -9.77
N GLN A 322 3.83 -6.50 -9.57
CA GLN A 322 4.09 -7.93 -9.34
C GLN A 322 4.78 -8.58 -10.55
N LYS A 323 4.38 -8.24 -11.76
CA LYS A 323 5.08 -8.69 -12.98
C LYS A 323 6.49 -8.13 -13.09
N GLU A 324 6.72 -6.92 -12.60
CA GLU A 324 8.05 -6.31 -12.55
C GLU A 324 8.96 -6.92 -11.47
N GLY A 325 8.42 -7.68 -10.56
CA GLY A 325 9.17 -8.41 -9.52
C GLY A 325 8.79 -8.04 -8.08
N TRP A 326 7.68 -7.34 -7.90
CA TRP A 326 7.13 -7.11 -6.58
C TRP A 326 6.52 -8.40 -6.03
N GLU A 327 6.91 -8.79 -4.84
CA GLU A 327 6.35 -9.98 -4.19
C GLU A 327 5.46 -9.53 -3.03
N ILE A 328 4.16 -9.74 -3.17
CA ILE A 328 3.23 -9.54 -2.06
C ILE A 328 3.22 -10.83 -1.24
N PRO A 329 3.66 -10.78 0.03
CA PRO A 329 3.72 -11.98 0.85
C PRO A 329 2.32 -12.50 1.17
N LYS A 330 2.19 -13.81 1.25
CA LYS A 330 1.00 -14.41 1.85
C LYS A 330 0.99 -14.06 3.35
N PRO A 331 -0.09 -13.47 3.87
CA PRO A 331 -0.18 -13.16 5.29
C PRO A 331 -0.01 -14.38 6.17
N SER A 332 0.58 -14.22 7.35
CA SER A 332 0.56 -15.24 8.40
C SER A 332 -0.88 -15.63 8.74
N GLY A 333 -1.10 -16.89 9.04
CA GLY A 333 -2.41 -17.39 9.52
C GLY A 333 -2.91 -16.65 10.75
N GLU A 334 -1.98 -16.16 11.59
CA GLU A 334 -2.26 -15.42 12.82
C GLU A 334 -2.67 -13.96 12.56
N ALA A 335 -2.37 -13.39 11.38
CA ALA A 335 -2.74 -12.01 11.01
C ALA A 335 -4.26 -11.79 10.92
N TYR A 336 -5.06 -12.84 10.91
CA TYR A 336 -6.53 -12.74 10.83
C TYR A 336 -7.21 -12.82 12.19
N ASN A 337 -6.49 -13.02 13.28
CA ASN A 337 -7.09 -13.09 14.61
C ASN A 337 -7.41 -11.72 15.19
N VAL A 338 -8.45 -11.65 16.01
CA VAL A 338 -8.84 -10.42 16.71
C VAL A 338 -7.72 -9.94 17.62
N SER A 339 -7.48 -8.63 17.58
CA SER A 339 -6.44 -7.98 18.38
C SER A 339 -7.01 -6.97 19.37
N TRP A 340 -6.36 -6.88 20.53
CA TRP A 340 -6.55 -5.83 21.51
C TRP A 340 -5.29 -4.98 21.61
N CYS A 341 -5.47 -3.63 21.62
CA CYS A 341 -4.39 -2.66 21.74
C CYS A 341 -4.35 -2.07 23.16
N GLY A 342 -3.19 -2.15 23.79
CA GLY A 342 -2.96 -1.60 25.13
C GLY A 342 -2.87 -0.07 25.20
N TRP A 343 -3.00 0.65 24.07
CA TRP A 343 -2.97 2.12 24.05
C TRP A 343 -4.03 2.79 24.94
N GLY A 344 -5.06 2.07 25.32
CA GLY A 344 -6.01 2.56 26.33
C GLY A 344 -5.37 3.01 27.66
N TYR A 345 -4.22 2.43 28.02
CA TYR A 345 -3.45 2.80 29.22
C TYR A 345 -2.47 3.96 29.01
N GLU A 346 -2.22 4.36 27.74
CA GLU A 346 -1.33 5.46 27.35
C GLU A 346 0.03 5.41 28.11
N PHE A 347 0.43 6.53 28.73
CA PHE A 347 1.68 6.65 29.47
C PHE A 347 1.78 5.78 30.73
N ASN A 348 0.70 5.19 31.21
CA ASN A 348 0.67 4.42 32.43
C ASN A 348 0.67 2.89 32.18
N VAL A 349 0.92 2.46 30.95
CA VAL A 349 1.01 1.03 30.61
C VAL A 349 2.13 0.35 31.40
N THR A 350 1.81 -0.79 32.02
CA THR A 350 2.73 -1.64 32.76
C THR A 350 2.46 -3.11 32.46
N PRO A 351 3.39 -4.04 32.78
CA PRO A 351 3.12 -5.48 32.67
C PRO A 351 1.89 -5.94 33.45
N ALA A 352 1.63 -5.34 34.60
CA ALA A 352 0.49 -5.72 35.45
C ALA A 352 -0.84 -5.37 34.79
N GLU A 353 -0.96 -4.19 34.16
CA GLU A 353 -2.16 -3.75 33.44
C GLU A 353 -2.37 -4.59 32.17
N MET A 354 -1.31 -4.83 31.41
CA MET A 354 -1.36 -5.69 30.23
C MET A 354 -1.86 -7.09 30.59
N LEU A 355 -1.24 -7.75 31.58
CA LEU A 355 -1.59 -9.10 32.02
C LEU A 355 -2.93 -9.15 32.75
N GLY A 356 -3.29 -8.09 33.49
CA GLY A 356 -4.58 -7.95 34.16
C GLY A 356 -5.78 -7.98 33.22
N THR A 357 -5.59 -7.58 31.96
CA THR A 357 -6.64 -7.59 30.93
C THR A 357 -6.89 -9.00 30.32
N VAL A 358 -5.95 -9.95 30.44
CA VAL A 358 -6.01 -11.29 29.80
C VAL A 358 -7.30 -12.05 30.07
N PRO A 359 -7.88 -12.09 31.30
CA PRO A 359 -9.14 -12.80 31.52
C PRO A 359 -10.26 -12.32 30.59
N LYS A 360 -10.35 -11.00 30.38
CA LYS A 360 -11.36 -10.40 29.50
C LYS A 360 -11.07 -10.67 28.02
N LEU A 361 -9.80 -10.65 27.61
CA LEU A 361 -9.39 -11.02 26.25
C LEU A 361 -9.81 -12.45 25.90
N LYS A 362 -9.60 -13.39 26.82
CA LYS A 362 -10.01 -14.78 26.65
C LYS A 362 -11.53 -14.94 26.59
N GLU A 363 -12.26 -14.22 27.45
CA GLU A 363 -13.71 -14.22 27.44
C GLU A 363 -14.29 -13.81 26.09
N PHE A 364 -13.66 -12.82 25.43
CA PHE A 364 -14.06 -12.34 24.13
C PHE A 364 -13.51 -13.16 22.95
N GLY A 365 -12.60 -14.11 23.20
CA GLY A 365 -11.92 -14.85 22.12
C GLY A 365 -10.94 -13.99 21.33
N ILE A 366 -10.36 -12.97 21.98
CA ILE A 366 -9.27 -12.13 21.42
C ILE A 366 -7.95 -12.87 21.61
N LYS A 367 -7.15 -12.92 20.54
CA LYS A 367 -5.92 -13.71 20.49
C LYS A 367 -4.65 -12.87 20.68
N TRP A 368 -4.64 -11.63 20.18
CA TRP A 368 -3.51 -10.74 20.22
C TRP A 368 -3.61 -9.69 21.30
N ALA A 369 -2.48 -9.42 21.98
CA ALA A 369 -2.29 -8.26 22.84
C ALA A 369 -1.15 -7.41 22.30
N THR A 370 -1.40 -6.14 21.98
CA THR A 370 -0.39 -5.21 21.48
C THR A 370 0.11 -4.33 22.62
N LEU A 371 1.40 -4.42 22.97
CA LEU A 371 2.07 -3.41 23.77
C LEU A 371 2.34 -2.21 22.85
N ASP A 372 1.51 -1.18 23.00
CA ASP A 372 1.53 0.01 22.13
C ASP A 372 2.53 1.07 22.62
N ASP A 373 2.49 2.29 22.10
CA ASP A 373 3.42 3.39 22.36
C ASP A 373 3.70 3.60 23.88
N ARG A 374 4.82 4.24 24.21
CA ARG A 374 5.24 4.69 25.57
C ARG A 374 5.83 3.61 26.51
N TRP A 375 6.14 2.41 26.04
CA TRP A 375 6.87 1.41 26.81
C TRP A 375 8.39 1.67 26.92
N PHE A 376 8.94 2.50 26.03
CA PHE A 376 10.39 2.79 25.84
C PHE A 376 10.78 4.15 26.42
N ASP A 377 12.07 4.34 26.66
CA ASP A 377 12.65 5.56 27.22
C ASP A 377 12.88 6.67 26.19
N THR A 378 13.34 6.31 24.97
CA THR A 378 13.61 7.27 23.89
C THR A 378 13.46 6.64 22.50
N TYR A 379 13.04 7.46 21.56
CA TYR A 379 12.97 7.07 20.15
C TYR A 379 14.38 6.85 19.59
N GLY A 380 14.57 5.72 18.95
CA GLY A 380 15.84 5.31 18.37
C GLY A 380 16.52 4.18 19.12
N ASP A 381 16.65 4.27 20.45
CA ASP A 381 17.33 3.23 21.27
C ASP A 381 16.41 2.08 21.63
N TRP A 382 15.11 2.35 21.81
CA TRP A 382 14.10 1.33 22.11
C TRP A 382 14.44 0.49 23.34
N ASN A 383 14.89 1.14 24.43
CA ASN A 383 15.06 0.52 25.71
C ASN A 383 13.79 0.66 26.56
N PRO A 384 13.44 -0.35 27.37
CA PRO A 384 12.29 -0.26 28.25
C PRO A 384 12.45 0.88 29.27
N ARG A 385 11.36 1.59 29.52
CA ARG A 385 11.30 2.57 30.61
C ARG A 385 11.50 1.87 31.97
N ALA A 386 12.51 2.25 32.71
CA ALA A 386 12.82 1.63 33.98
C ALA A 386 11.74 1.83 35.08
N ASP A 387 10.91 2.88 34.95
CA ASP A 387 9.82 3.17 35.89
C ASP A 387 8.55 2.32 35.68
N THR A 388 8.29 1.86 34.45
CA THR A 388 7.13 1.04 34.11
C THR A 388 7.48 -0.38 33.71
N PHE A 389 8.65 -0.59 33.10
CA PHE A 389 9.16 -1.88 32.62
C PHE A 389 10.59 -2.14 33.18
N PRO A 390 10.76 -2.31 34.50
CA PRO A 390 12.09 -2.51 35.12
C PRO A 390 12.71 -3.86 34.74
N GLY A 391 14.02 -3.88 34.52
CA GLY A 391 14.79 -5.09 34.29
C GLY A 391 14.33 -5.90 33.09
N ASP A 392 14.03 -7.17 33.31
CA ASP A 392 13.58 -8.12 32.29
C ASP A 392 12.03 -8.26 32.22
N SER A 393 11.31 -7.28 32.76
CA SER A 393 9.85 -7.35 32.91
C SER A 393 9.10 -7.48 31.57
N ILE A 394 9.61 -6.92 30.46
CA ILE A 394 9.02 -7.09 29.12
C ILE A 394 9.05 -8.57 28.71
N LYS A 395 10.24 -9.21 28.83
CA LYS A 395 10.35 -10.63 28.48
C LYS A 395 9.47 -11.50 29.37
N LYS A 396 9.44 -11.25 30.66
CA LYS A 396 8.56 -11.98 31.61
C LYS A 396 7.08 -11.80 31.24
N MET A 397 6.67 -10.59 30.91
CA MET A 397 5.30 -10.30 30.45
C MET A 397 4.98 -11.11 29.19
N THR A 398 5.86 -11.14 28.20
CA THR A 398 5.67 -11.91 26.97
C THR A 398 5.56 -13.41 27.27
N ASP A 399 6.45 -13.96 28.10
CA ASP A 399 6.41 -15.37 28.52
C ASP A 399 5.09 -15.69 29.26
N ASP A 400 4.57 -14.76 30.07
CA ASP A 400 3.31 -14.96 30.78
C ASP A 400 2.08 -14.87 29.89
N PHE A 401 2.09 -14.05 28.84
CA PHE A 401 1.09 -14.08 27.77
C PHE A 401 1.08 -15.44 27.05
N HIS A 402 2.26 -15.94 26.67
CA HIS A 402 2.41 -17.23 26.01
C HIS A 402 1.89 -18.40 26.87
N LYS A 403 2.21 -18.43 28.17
CA LYS A 403 1.65 -19.43 29.12
C LYS A 403 0.13 -19.44 29.15
N GLN A 404 -0.49 -18.29 28.80
CA GLN A 404 -1.93 -18.15 28.74
C GLN A 404 -2.51 -18.41 27.35
N GLY A 405 -1.68 -18.76 26.35
CA GLY A 405 -2.09 -19.05 24.98
C GLY A 405 -2.41 -17.80 24.16
N MET A 406 -1.87 -16.64 24.57
CA MET A 406 -1.99 -15.37 23.87
C MET A 406 -0.78 -15.10 22.99
N LEU A 407 -0.95 -14.34 21.91
CA LEU A 407 0.10 -13.78 21.09
C LEU A 407 0.35 -12.32 21.47
N VAL A 408 1.60 -11.85 21.36
CA VAL A 408 1.98 -10.51 21.79
C VAL A 408 2.67 -9.77 20.67
N GLN A 409 2.25 -8.51 20.43
CA GLN A 409 2.81 -7.63 19.41
C GLN A 409 3.43 -6.40 20.05
N LEU A 410 4.58 -5.93 19.52
CA LEU A 410 5.27 -4.74 19.99
C LEU A 410 5.11 -3.58 19.02
N TRP A 411 4.68 -2.44 19.52
CA TRP A 411 4.65 -1.17 18.79
C TRP A 411 6.05 -0.51 18.78
N TRP A 412 6.48 -0.01 17.62
CA TRP A 412 7.66 0.86 17.50
C TRP A 412 7.66 1.62 16.18
N LEU A 413 8.46 2.71 16.10
CA LEU A 413 8.57 3.61 14.97
C LEU A 413 9.98 3.48 14.38
N PRO A 414 10.14 2.87 13.17
CA PRO A 414 11.44 2.82 12.50
C PRO A 414 11.92 4.18 12.03
N LEU A 415 13.23 4.34 11.89
CA LEU A 415 13.95 5.46 11.28
C LEU A 415 13.93 6.78 12.05
N GLY A 416 13.04 6.99 12.99
CA GLY A 416 13.02 8.22 13.82
C GLY A 416 13.89 8.10 15.07
N VAL A 417 14.71 9.14 15.35
CA VAL A 417 15.52 9.21 16.56
C VAL A 417 15.40 10.57 17.25
N GLU A 418 15.45 10.55 18.57
CA GLU A 418 15.48 11.75 19.40
C GLU A 418 16.91 12.29 19.49
N ASP A 419 17.16 13.41 18.83
CA ASP A 419 18.49 14.06 18.82
C ASP A 419 18.58 15.30 19.76
N GLY A 420 17.50 15.62 20.44
CA GLY A 420 17.42 16.76 21.35
C GLY A 420 17.36 18.13 20.68
N GLN A 421 17.24 18.19 19.35
CA GLN A 421 17.21 19.47 18.62
C GLN A 421 15.81 19.84 18.12
N GLY A 422 14.88 18.88 18.05
CA GLY A 422 13.49 19.08 17.69
C GLY A 422 12.57 19.28 18.90
N ARG A 423 11.26 19.04 18.68
CA ARG A 423 10.32 18.92 19.79
C ARG A 423 10.60 17.61 20.52
N TRP A 424 10.65 17.68 21.86
CA TRP A 424 10.84 16.50 22.67
C TRP A 424 9.63 15.56 22.65
N GLU A 425 9.83 14.35 22.18
CA GLU A 425 8.86 13.25 22.25
C GLU A 425 9.30 12.15 23.23
N SER A 426 10.59 12.06 23.53
CA SER A 426 11.15 11.07 24.45
C SER A 426 10.76 11.31 25.90
N HIS A 427 10.62 10.21 26.65
CA HIS A 427 10.33 10.26 28.08
C HIS A 427 11.47 10.92 28.86
N LYS A 428 11.13 11.84 29.74
CA LYS A 428 12.10 12.59 30.56
C LYS A 428 13.21 13.30 29.77
N TYR A 429 12.93 13.70 28.52
CA TYR A 429 13.90 14.44 27.70
C TYR A 429 15.23 13.69 27.49
N ILE A 430 15.17 12.39 27.20
CA ILE A 430 16.33 11.55 26.95
C ILE A 430 16.71 11.63 25.47
N VAL A 431 17.94 12.05 25.18
CA VAL A 431 18.52 11.98 23.83
C VAL A 431 18.97 10.56 23.55
N SER A 432 18.67 10.08 22.35
CA SER A 432 19.06 8.74 21.90
C SER A 432 20.57 8.57 21.87
N LYS A 433 21.08 7.46 22.38
CA LYS A 433 22.50 7.09 22.26
C LYS A 433 22.92 6.93 20.81
N ILE A 434 22.03 6.35 19.97
CA ILE A 434 22.27 6.22 18.54
C ILE A 434 22.53 7.58 17.89
N ALA A 435 21.74 8.61 18.24
CA ALA A 435 21.97 9.96 17.71
C ALA A 435 23.27 10.60 18.24
N GLN A 436 23.70 10.24 19.45
CA GLN A 436 24.94 10.77 20.04
C GLN A 436 26.20 10.03 19.56
N GLU A 437 26.13 8.70 19.46
CA GLU A 437 27.27 7.84 19.12
C GLU A 437 27.47 7.74 17.60
N HIS A 438 26.40 7.91 16.82
CA HIS A 438 26.36 7.78 15.36
C HIS A 438 25.69 8.96 14.67
N PRO A 439 26.14 10.21 14.91
CA PRO A 439 25.59 11.38 14.23
C PRO A 439 25.79 11.31 12.69
N GLU A 440 26.77 10.55 12.24
CA GLU A 440 27.03 10.29 10.81
C GLU A 440 25.93 9.46 10.14
N TRP A 441 25.06 8.77 10.88
CA TRP A 441 23.93 8.01 10.31
C TRP A 441 22.72 8.88 9.99
N LEU A 442 22.73 10.15 10.44
CA LEU A 442 21.59 11.03 10.30
C LEU A 442 21.48 11.65 8.89
N ILE A 443 20.25 11.78 8.42
CA ILE A 443 19.96 12.54 7.20
C ILE A 443 20.22 14.03 7.47
N LEU A 444 21.00 14.66 6.58
CA LEU A 444 21.16 16.11 6.55
C LEU A 444 20.29 16.73 5.45
N ASP A 445 19.71 17.90 5.74
CA ASP A 445 19.04 18.74 4.77
C ASP A 445 20.04 19.51 3.87
N LYS A 446 19.54 20.29 2.90
CA LYS A 446 20.37 21.12 1.99
C LYS A 446 21.27 22.13 2.72
N ASN A 447 20.98 22.45 3.98
CA ASN A 447 21.74 23.42 4.80
C ASN A 447 22.69 22.73 5.79
N GLY A 448 22.83 21.39 5.72
CA GLY A 448 23.67 20.61 6.61
C GLY A 448 23.09 20.43 8.02
N LYS A 449 21.81 20.66 8.23
CA LYS A 449 21.11 20.42 9.50
C LYS A 449 20.45 19.04 9.49
N HIS A 450 20.26 18.44 10.68
CA HIS A 450 19.49 17.20 10.78
C HIS A 450 18.08 17.39 10.19
N ALA A 451 17.76 16.59 9.19
CA ALA A 451 16.46 16.63 8.56
C ALA A 451 15.41 16.02 9.48
N ARG A 452 14.19 16.60 9.47
CA ARG A 452 13.09 16.22 10.36
C ARG A 452 12.10 15.32 9.66
N MET A 453 11.57 14.37 10.41
CA MET A 453 10.44 13.52 10.03
C MET A 453 9.29 13.68 11.04
N THR A 454 8.33 12.76 11.02
CA THR A 454 7.19 12.78 11.95
C THR A 454 7.63 13.00 13.40
N ARG A 455 6.77 13.62 14.22
CA ARG A 455 7.03 13.97 15.63
C ARG A 455 8.24 14.88 15.83
N ASP A 456 8.70 15.54 14.78
CA ASP A 456 9.90 16.40 14.77
C ASP A 456 11.20 15.65 15.15
N LEU A 457 11.22 14.33 14.96
CA LEU A 457 12.39 13.50 15.18
C LEU A 457 13.42 13.68 14.06
N ALA A 458 14.70 13.49 14.36
CA ALA A 458 15.71 13.35 13.33
C ALA A 458 15.54 12.00 12.61
N ALA A 459 15.97 11.93 11.36
CA ALA A 459 15.82 10.73 10.55
C ALA A 459 17.15 9.98 10.40
N LEU A 460 17.19 8.68 10.70
CA LEU A 460 18.26 7.78 10.29
C LEU A 460 18.20 7.56 8.78
N CYS A 461 19.33 7.53 8.12
CA CYS A 461 19.38 7.32 6.67
C CYS A 461 19.29 5.82 6.33
N PRO A 462 18.20 5.37 5.69
CA PRO A 462 18.03 3.96 5.31
C PRO A 462 19.08 3.47 4.30
N GLY A 463 19.70 4.39 3.54
CA GLY A 463 20.77 4.07 2.59
C GLY A 463 22.15 3.78 3.25
N VAL A 464 22.26 3.89 4.58
CA VAL A 464 23.46 3.54 5.32
C VAL A 464 23.38 2.08 5.76
N PRO A 465 24.32 1.21 5.34
CA PRO A 465 24.27 -0.24 5.64
C PRO A 465 24.23 -0.54 7.14
N GLU A 466 24.93 0.25 7.97
CA GLU A 466 24.95 0.11 9.42
C GLU A 466 23.58 0.39 10.05
N VAL A 467 22.81 1.30 9.48
CA VAL A 467 21.41 1.58 9.88
C VAL A 467 20.53 0.37 9.59
N GLN A 468 20.67 -0.27 8.43
CA GLN A 468 19.94 -1.50 8.12
C GLN A 468 20.33 -2.64 9.07
N ALA A 469 21.62 -2.80 9.36
CA ALA A 469 22.12 -3.77 10.35
C ALA A 469 21.59 -3.48 11.76
N TYR A 470 21.43 -2.21 12.12
CA TYR A 470 20.84 -1.80 13.39
C TYR A 470 19.37 -2.24 13.50
N PHE A 471 18.54 -2.02 12.49
CA PHE A 471 17.14 -2.48 12.49
C PHE A 471 17.03 -4.00 12.50
N LYS A 472 17.95 -4.72 11.87
CA LYS A 472 18.04 -6.18 12.01
C LYS A 472 18.25 -6.58 13.47
N LYS A 473 19.23 -5.98 14.18
CA LYS A 473 19.49 -6.25 15.60
C LYS A 473 18.31 -5.91 16.51
N LEU A 474 17.61 -4.79 16.24
CA LEU A 474 16.39 -4.46 16.99
C LEU A 474 15.31 -5.52 16.80
N THR A 475 15.11 -5.99 15.57
CA THR A 475 14.14 -7.04 15.27
C THR A 475 14.54 -8.37 15.94
N GLU A 476 15.83 -8.73 15.91
CA GLU A 476 16.35 -9.91 16.62
C GLU A 476 16.10 -9.80 18.14
N LYS A 477 16.31 -8.62 18.74
CA LYS A 477 15.99 -8.33 20.14
C LYS A 477 14.51 -8.51 20.45
N PHE A 478 13.63 -7.91 19.65
CA PHE A 478 12.19 -7.90 19.95
C PHE A 478 11.55 -9.28 19.73
N ILE A 479 11.78 -9.87 18.58
CA ILE A 479 11.16 -11.14 18.18
C ILE A 479 11.93 -12.34 18.79
N GLY A 480 13.27 -12.32 18.74
CA GLY A 480 14.12 -13.42 19.20
C GLY A 480 14.31 -13.44 20.71
N GLU A 481 14.86 -12.35 21.29
CA GLU A 481 15.23 -12.33 22.70
C GLU A 481 14.04 -12.08 23.63
N TRP A 482 13.19 -11.09 23.32
CA TRP A 482 12.01 -10.76 24.14
C TRP A 482 10.80 -11.65 23.84
N GLY A 483 10.80 -12.34 22.70
CA GLY A 483 9.83 -13.34 22.35
C GLY A 483 8.53 -12.81 21.76
N PHE A 484 8.40 -11.53 21.38
CA PHE A 484 7.22 -11.03 20.70
C PHE A 484 6.90 -11.84 19.45
N ASP A 485 5.61 -11.94 19.10
CA ASP A 485 5.12 -12.70 17.96
C ASP A 485 4.89 -11.81 16.73
N GLY A 486 5.06 -10.51 16.88
CA GLY A 486 4.93 -9.54 15.79
C GLY A 486 5.34 -8.13 16.18
N SER A 487 5.41 -7.28 15.16
CA SER A 487 5.66 -5.86 15.28
C SER A 487 4.49 -5.05 14.74
N LYS A 488 4.05 -4.03 15.45
CA LYS A 488 3.22 -2.94 14.94
C LYS A 488 4.14 -1.77 14.61
N LEU A 489 4.46 -1.60 13.32
CA LEU A 489 5.23 -0.48 12.82
C LEU A 489 4.29 0.70 12.61
N ASP A 490 4.56 1.83 13.24
CA ASP A 490 3.67 2.98 13.21
C ASP A 490 4.38 4.27 12.79
N ASN A 491 3.61 5.27 12.34
CA ASN A 491 4.12 6.53 11.82
C ASN A 491 5.18 6.33 10.71
N ILE A 492 4.98 5.34 9.87
CA ILE A 492 5.90 4.89 8.82
C ILE A 492 5.79 5.74 7.55
N TYR A 493 6.01 7.02 7.70
CA TYR A 493 6.02 8.00 6.61
C TYR A 493 7.33 7.99 5.84
N SER A 494 7.42 8.77 4.76
CA SER A 494 8.66 8.91 3.99
C SER A 494 9.74 9.61 4.82
N VAL A 495 11.00 9.21 4.60
CA VAL A 495 12.15 9.98 5.10
C VAL A 495 12.47 11.14 4.14
N PRO A 496 13.13 12.20 4.63
CA PRO A 496 13.66 13.26 3.78
C PRO A 496 14.73 12.75 2.78
N MET A 497 14.90 13.47 1.67
CA MET A 497 16.07 13.32 0.80
C MET A 497 17.35 13.64 1.59
N CYS A 498 18.41 12.87 1.37
CA CYS A 498 19.66 12.96 2.14
C CYS A 498 20.74 13.75 1.39
N TYR A 499 21.17 14.85 1.98
CA TYR A 499 22.28 15.67 1.49
C TYR A 499 23.56 15.49 2.32
N ASN A 500 23.66 14.44 3.13
CA ASN A 500 24.85 14.14 3.92
C ASN A 500 25.97 13.62 3.01
N PRO A 501 27.08 14.36 2.85
CA PRO A 501 28.17 13.97 1.95
C PRO A 501 28.90 12.70 2.41
N ALA A 502 28.83 12.36 3.70
CA ALA A 502 29.45 11.16 4.25
C ALA A 502 28.76 9.85 3.78
N HIS A 503 27.53 9.93 3.29
CA HIS A 503 26.78 8.74 2.83
C HIS A 503 27.10 8.31 1.40
N HIS A 504 27.80 9.13 0.64
CA HIS A 504 28.19 8.87 -0.76
C HIS A 504 27.04 8.44 -1.68
N HIS A 505 25.83 8.96 -1.44
CA HIS A 505 24.67 8.73 -2.29
C HIS A 505 24.92 9.22 -3.72
N LYS A 506 24.43 8.50 -4.71
CA LYS A 506 24.46 8.95 -6.11
C LYS A 506 23.51 10.15 -6.32
N SER A 507 22.41 10.15 -5.58
CA SER A 507 21.47 11.25 -5.52
C SER A 507 20.86 11.37 -4.12
N PRO A 508 20.38 12.57 -3.72
CA PRO A 508 19.66 12.74 -2.45
C PRO A 508 18.42 11.83 -2.32
N GLN A 509 17.83 11.41 -3.44
CA GLN A 509 16.69 10.49 -3.53
C GLN A 509 17.01 9.08 -3.01
N ASP A 510 18.28 8.68 -2.96
CA ASP A 510 18.68 7.32 -2.57
C ASP A 510 18.23 6.96 -1.14
N SER A 511 18.11 7.93 -0.23
CA SER A 511 17.56 7.71 1.10
C SER A 511 16.09 7.29 1.06
N VAL A 512 15.30 7.87 0.17
CA VAL A 512 13.87 7.54 0.00
C VAL A 512 13.72 6.15 -0.61
N ASN A 513 14.51 5.85 -1.65
CA ASN A 513 14.51 4.54 -2.32
C ASN A 513 14.88 3.41 -1.34
N ALA A 514 15.87 3.62 -0.50
CA ALA A 514 16.38 2.63 0.46
C ALA A 514 15.44 2.33 1.64
N MET A 515 14.35 3.07 1.81
CA MET A 515 13.33 2.74 2.82
C MET A 515 12.82 1.31 2.66
N ALA A 516 12.63 0.86 1.42
CA ALA A 516 12.17 -0.48 1.12
C ALA A 516 13.09 -1.55 1.71
N ASP A 517 14.41 -1.33 1.73
CA ASP A 517 15.38 -2.28 2.28
C ASP A 517 15.27 -2.42 3.80
N VAL A 518 14.96 -1.34 4.51
CA VAL A 518 14.74 -1.36 5.96
C VAL A 518 13.50 -2.19 6.30
N TYR A 519 12.37 -1.93 5.65
CA TYR A 519 11.13 -2.69 5.89
C TYR A 519 11.27 -4.15 5.48
N LYS A 520 11.96 -4.42 4.37
CA LYS A 520 12.33 -5.78 3.96
C LYS A 520 13.17 -6.49 5.03
N THR A 521 14.17 -5.81 5.58
CA THR A 521 15.03 -6.35 6.64
C THR A 521 14.22 -6.71 7.88
N ILE A 522 13.35 -5.83 8.34
CA ILE A 522 12.48 -6.07 9.50
C ILE A 522 11.57 -7.29 9.24
N PHE A 523 10.87 -7.30 8.11
CA PHE A 523 9.93 -8.36 7.73
C PHE A 523 10.63 -9.72 7.62
N GLN A 524 11.71 -9.80 6.85
CA GLN A 524 12.44 -11.05 6.62
C GLN A 524 13.10 -11.57 7.89
N THR A 525 13.66 -10.71 8.74
CA THR A 525 14.24 -11.10 10.03
C THR A 525 13.17 -11.64 10.97
N SER A 526 12.01 -10.98 11.05
CA SER A 526 10.88 -11.46 11.86
C SER A 526 10.42 -12.86 11.44
N ARG A 527 10.24 -13.07 10.13
CA ARG A 527 9.80 -14.35 9.56
C ARG A 527 10.85 -15.46 9.67
N ALA A 528 12.14 -15.12 9.60
CA ALA A 528 13.23 -16.07 9.80
C ALA A 528 13.29 -16.57 11.25
N LEU A 529 13.00 -15.70 12.23
CA LEU A 529 12.98 -16.05 13.66
C LEU A 529 11.70 -16.78 14.07
N LYS A 530 10.56 -16.30 13.57
CA LYS A 530 9.23 -16.88 13.81
C LYS A 530 8.45 -16.90 12.49
N PRO A 531 8.28 -18.06 11.83
CA PRO A 531 7.58 -18.17 10.54
C PRO A 531 6.16 -17.58 10.52
N GLU A 532 5.46 -17.63 11.66
CA GLU A 532 4.11 -17.06 11.80
C GLU A 532 4.10 -15.64 12.41
N SER A 533 5.27 -14.99 12.50
CA SER A 533 5.33 -13.60 12.98
C SER A 533 4.50 -12.66 12.11
N VAL A 534 3.82 -11.70 12.74
CA VAL A 534 2.96 -10.73 12.05
C VAL A 534 3.63 -9.36 12.06
N THR A 535 4.04 -8.89 10.89
CA THR A 535 4.42 -7.49 10.68
C THR A 535 3.19 -6.69 10.28
N GLN A 536 2.72 -5.84 11.18
CA GLN A 536 1.61 -4.92 10.97
C GLN A 536 2.17 -3.53 10.68
N SER A 537 1.66 -2.86 9.66
CA SER A 537 2.11 -1.52 9.26
C SER A 537 0.99 -0.50 9.32
N CYS A 538 1.19 0.55 10.12
CA CYS A 538 0.25 1.63 10.38
C CYS A 538 0.80 2.97 9.86
N PRO A 539 0.26 3.50 8.75
CA PRO A 539 0.62 4.83 8.27
C PRO A 539 -0.04 5.97 9.05
N CYS A 540 -0.63 5.71 10.21
CA CYS A 540 -1.20 6.65 11.18
C CYS A 540 -1.89 7.86 10.54
N GLY A 541 -3.19 7.71 10.23
CA GLY A 541 -4.03 8.78 9.66
C GLY A 541 -3.81 9.11 8.19
N THR A 542 -2.96 8.36 7.46
CA THR A 542 -2.60 8.65 6.06
C THR A 542 -2.73 7.42 5.15
N PRO A 543 -2.62 7.58 3.80
CA PRO A 543 -2.57 6.46 2.86
C PRO A 543 -1.34 5.55 3.05
N PRO A 544 -1.38 4.32 2.54
CA PRO A 544 -0.22 3.43 2.55
C PRO A 544 0.95 4.00 1.72
N SER A 545 2.14 3.45 1.93
CA SER A 545 3.33 3.80 1.15
C SER A 545 3.86 2.60 0.38
N LEU A 546 4.25 2.84 -0.87
CA LEU A 546 4.97 1.90 -1.73
C LEU A 546 6.20 1.29 -1.05
N ALA A 547 6.86 2.03 -0.14
CA ALA A 547 8.09 1.61 0.52
C ALA A 547 7.94 0.33 1.37
N TRP A 548 6.77 0.06 1.94
CA TRP A 548 6.58 -1.04 2.88
C TRP A 548 5.49 -2.04 2.49
N LEU A 549 4.64 -1.74 1.50
CA LEU A 549 3.55 -2.64 1.09
C LEU A 549 4.00 -4.08 0.79
N PRO A 550 5.16 -4.35 0.14
CA PRO A 550 5.61 -5.72 -0.12
C PRO A 550 6.18 -6.43 1.11
N PHE A 551 6.23 -5.78 2.28
CA PHE A 551 6.93 -6.29 3.46
C PHE A 551 6.05 -6.27 4.70
N ILE A 552 4.77 -6.64 4.54
CA ILE A 552 3.80 -6.69 5.63
C ILE A 552 2.95 -7.96 5.58
N ASP A 553 2.45 -8.36 6.73
CA ASP A 553 1.41 -9.38 6.88
C ASP A 553 0.03 -8.77 7.01
N GLN A 554 -0.05 -7.61 7.65
CA GLN A 554 -1.30 -6.98 8.00
C GLN A 554 -1.21 -5.47 7.81
N ALA A 555 -2.02 -4.94 6.90
CA ALA A 555 -2.21 -3.50 6.73
C ALA A 555 -3.19 -2.97 7.77
N VAL A 556 -3.02 -1.71 8.17
CA VAL A 556 -3.94 -1.01 9.10
C VAL A 556 -4.71 0.08 8.35
N THR A 557 -6.01 0.22 8.62
CA THR A 557 -6.81 1.33 8.08
C THR A 557 -6.40 2.70 8.65
N ALA A 558 -5.55 2.71 9.65
CA ALA A 558 -4.75 3.82 10.16
C ALA A 558 -5.54 5.04 10.66
N ASP A 559 -5.81 5.09 11.95
CA ASP A 559 -6.51 6.19 12.63
C ASP A 559 -7.67 6.78 11.80
N PRO A 560 -8.65 5.96 11.37
CA PRO A 560 -9.73 6.44 10.54
C PRO A 560 -10.60 7.40 11.31
N VAL A 561 -11.09 8.42 10.61
CA VAL A 561 -12.00 9.42 11.20
C VAL A 561 -13.48 9.05 10.95
N GLY A 562 -13.80 7.78 11.06
CA GLY A 562 -15.15 7.24 10.97
C GLY A 562 -15.31 6.02 10.07
N ALA A 563 -16.48 5.42 10.14
CA ALA A 563 -16.86 4.15 9.51
C ALA A 563 -16.63 4.11 7.99
N VAL A 564 -16.95 5.20 7.31
CA VAL A 564 -16.80 5.30 5.85
C VAL A 564 -15.33 5.16 5.46
N GLN A 565 -14.42 5.78 6.18
CA GLN A 565 -12.99 5.71 5.92
C GLN A 565 -12.44 4.30 6.17
N VAL A 566 -12.91 3.61 7.22
CA VAL A 566 -12.58 2.20 7.48
C VAL A 566 -12.92 1.33 6.27
N ARG A 567 -14.16 1.41 5.76
CA ARG A 567 -14.63 0.59 4.65
C ARG A 567 -13.86 0.86 3.36
N ARG A 568 -13.63 2.13 3.02
CA ARG A 568 -12.85 2.55 1.83
C ARG A 568 -11.42 2.02 1.89
N ARG A 569 -10.74 2.15 3.04
CA ARG A 569 -9.36 1.70 3.22
C ARG A 569 -9.24 0.19 3.21
N ILE A 570 -10.21 -0.56 3.74
CA ILE A 570 -10.24 -2.01 3.58
C ILE A 570 -10.31 -2.36 2.09
N LYS A 571 -11.25 -1.79 1.33
CA LYS A 571 -11.38 -2.01 -0.12
C LYS A 571 -10.09 -1.64 -0.88
N MET A 572 -9.46 -0.53 -0.54
CA MET A 572 -8.20 -0.08 -1.11
C MET A 572 -7.08 -1.11 -0.91
N TYR A 573 -6.90 -1.60 0.32
CA TYR A 573 -5.87 -2.62 0.58
C TYR A 573 -6.18 -3.96 -0.07
N LYS A 574 -7.46 -4.35 -0.20
CA LYS A 574 -7.85 -5.53 -0.99
C LYS A 574 -7.48 -5.41 -2.46
N ALA A 575 -7.49 -4.20 -3.02
CA ALA A 575 -6.99 -3.94 -4.37
C ALA A 575 -5.45 -4.02 -4.45
N LEU A 576 -4.74 -3.46 -3.48
CA LEU A 576 -3.28 -3.34 -3.48
C LEU A 576 -2.57 -4.65 -3.12
N LEU A 577 -3.08 -5.37 -2.12
CA LEU A 577 -2.44 -6.55 -1.53
C LEU A 577 -3.11 -7.88 -1.92
N GLY A 578 -4.17 -7.80 -2.71
CA GLY A 578 -4.97 -8.95 -3.12
C GLY A 578 -6.24 -9.17 -2.28
N PRO A 579 -7.22 -9.88 -2.85
CA PRO A 579 -8.57 -9.99 -2.29
C PRO A 579 -8.65 -10.74 -0.95
N GLU A 580 -7.63 -11.54 -0.62
CA GLU A 580 -7.55 -12.33 0.61
C GLU A 580 -6.61 -11.70 1.66
N SER A 581 -6.08 -10.49 1.41
CA SER A 581 -5.15 -9.81 2.32
C SER A 581 -5.76 -9.58 3.71
N ALA A 582 -4.94 -9.66 4.76
CA ALA A 582 -5.35 -9.30 6.11
C ALA A 582 -5.29 -7.77 6.25
N VAL A 583 -6.44 -7.15 6.49
CA VAL A 583 -6.57 -5.71 6.68
C VAL A 583 -7.17 -5.44 8.04
N TYR A 584 -6.37 -4.94 8.95
CA TYR A 584 -6.80 -4.56 10.29
C TYR A 584 -7.64 -3.28 10.23
N GLY A 585 -8.88 -3.36 10.66
CA GLY A 585 -9.85 -2.25 10.65
C GLY A 585 -9.53 -1.15 11.67
N ASP A 586 -8.31 -1.17 12.21
CA ASP A 586 -7.89 -0.38 13.36
C ASP A 586 -8.73 -0.72 14.61
N HIS A 587 -8.80 0.17 15.57
CA HIS A 587 -9.66 -0.03 16.72
C HIS A 587 -11.12 0.26 16.35
N VAL A 588 -12.04 -0.61 16.70
CA VAL A 588 -13.48 -0.40 16.44
C VAL A 588 -13.97 0.94 16.99
N GLU A 589 -13.36 1.41 18.06
CA GLU A 589 -13.64 2.71 18.66
C GLU A 589 -13.44 3.87 17.69
N LEU A 590 -12.51 3.75 16.74
CA LEU A 590 -12.24 4.77 15.73
C LEU A 590 -13.25 4.75 14.58
N SER A 591 -13.96 3.63 14.36
CA SER A 591 -14.96 3.53 13.29
C SER A 591 -16.21 4.38 13.55
N THR A 592 -16.44 4.77 14.79
CA THR A 592 -17.53 5.66 15.19
C THR A 592 -16.98 6.77 16.06
N MET A 593 -16.48 7.81 15.44
CA MET A 593 -15.91 8.97 16.12
C MET A 593 -16.76 10.21 15.91
N ASP A 594 -17.13 10.88 17.02
CA ASP A 594 -17.75 12.19 16.99
C ASP A 594 -16.73 13.27 17.37
N ARG A 595 -16.74 14.35 16.61
CA ARG A 595 -15.96 15.54 16.96
C ARG A 595 -16.80 16.52 17.79
N ILE A 596 -16.40 16.70 19.06
CA ILE A 596 -16.99 17.71 19.94
C ILE A 596 -15.95 18.81 20.18
N GLY A 597 -16.15 19.96 19.56
CA GLY A 597 -15.16 21.03 19.56
C GLY A 597 -13.86 20.57 18.86
N ASN A 598 -12.73 20.57 19.61
CA ASN A 598 -11.44 20.10 19.11
C ASN A 598 -11.11 18.66 19.54
N ASN A 599 -12.00 17.98 20.26
CA ASN A 599 -11.77 16.64 20.79
C ASN A 599 -12.60 15.61 20.04
N TRP A 600 -11.99 14.46 19.72
CA TRP A 600 -12.65 13.29 19.18
C TRP A 600 -13.18 12.42 20.32
N ARG A 601 -14.37 11.83 20.12
CA ARG A 601 -14.94 10.82 21.01
C ARG A 601 -15.05 9.50 20.26
N GLU A 602 -14.55 8.46 20.88
CA GLU A 602 -14.59 7.08 20.36
C GLU A 602 -15.74 6.33 21.03
N HIS A 603 -16.60 5.68 20.22
CA HIS A 603 -17.79 5.00 20.73
C HIS A 603 -17.65 3.48 20.82
N GLY A 604 -16.89 2.85 19.94
CA GLY A 604 -16.67 1.39 19.95
C GLY A 604 -17.90 0.56 19.61
N GLU A 605 -18.72 1.00 18.66
CA GLU A 605 -20.02 0.39 18.35
C GLU A 605 -20.10 -0.24 16.96
N ASP A 606 -19.34 0.27 15.97
CA ASP A 606 -19.47 -0.14 14.59
C ASP A 606 -18.49 -1.25 14.19
N PHE A 607 -18.80 -2.47 14.49
CA PHE A 607 -18.09 -3.66 13.99
C PHE A 607 -18.44 -4.00 12.54
N ALA A 608 -19.63 -3.61 12.07
CA ALA A 608 -20.12 -3.95 10.73
C ALA A 608 -19.24 -3.37 9.64
N SER A 609 -18.74 -2.14 9.82
CA SER A 609 -17.85 -1.47 8.88
C SER A 609 -16.47 -2.12 8.73
N THR A 610 -16.05 -2.92 9.70
CA THR A 610 -14.84 -3.76 9.59
C THR A 610 -15.18 -5.14 9.04
N ILE A 611 -16.17 -5.82 9.59
CA ILE A 611 -16.51 -7.21 9.26
C ILE A 611 -17.09 -7.34 7.84
N GLY A 612 -18.00 -6.44 7.47
CA GLY A 612 -18.71 -6.49 6.20
C GLY A 612 -17.79 -6.43 4.96
N PRO A 613 -16.82 -5.52 4.88
CA PRO A 613 -15.84 -5.46 3.80
C PRO A 613 -14.72 -6.53 3.90
N GLY A 614 -14.73 -7.40 4.93
CA GLY A 614 -13.71 -8.43 5.13
C GLY A 614 -12.43 -7.92 5.82
N GLY A 615 -12.55 -6.96 6.72
CA GLY A 615 -11.46 -6.50 7.59
C GLY A 615 -11.28 -7.40 8.80
N VAL A 616 -10.13 -7.25 9.47
CA VAL A 616 -9.79 -7.91 10.75
C VAL A 616 -10.18 -6.99 11.89
N VAL A 617 -10.88 -7.54 12.90
CA VAL A 617 -11.35 -6.77 14.05
C VAL A 617 -10.23 -6.46 15.02
N GLY A 618 -10.13 -5.17 15.38
CA GLY A 618 -9.31 -4.67 16.46
C GLY A 618 -10.11 -3.92 17.52
N THR A 619 -9.61 -3.92 18.74
CA THR A 619 -10.24 -3.24 19.89
C THR A 619 -9.21 -2.52 20.75
N LYS A 620 -9.67 -1.55 21.52
CA LYS A 620 -8.88 -0.81 22.49
C LYS A 620 -9.74 -0.53 23.72
N PHE A 621 -9.38 -1.06 24.88
CA PHE A 621 -10.08 -0.83 26.14
C PHE A 621 -9.16 -1.07 27.33
N VAL A 622 -9.55 -0.56 28.50
CA VAL A 622 -8.91 -0.85 29.78
C VAL A 622 -9.84 -1.72 30.63
N TRP A 623 -9.25 -2.71 31.31
CA TRP A 623 -9.98 -3.62 32.19
C TRP A 623 -9.04 -4.26 33.21
N PRO A 624 -9.45 -4.43 34.49
CA PRO A 624 -10.66 -3.87 35.08
C PRO A 624 -10.68 -2.33 35.05
N ASP A 625 -11.87 -1.73 35.25
CA ASP A 625 -12.03 -0.26 35.19
C ASP A 625 -11.02 0.45 36.11
N PRO A 626 -10.07 1.22 35.59
CA PRO A 626 -9.07 1.92 36.40
C PRO A 626 -9.58 3.27 36.95
N GLY A 627 -10.88 3.58 36.82
CA GLY A 627 -11.51 4.79 37.31
C GLY A 627 -11.65 5.91 36.28
N PRO A 628 -11.96 7.15 36.72
CA PRO A 628 -12.43 8.22 35.83
C PRO A 628 -11.47 8.68 34.76
N LYS A 629 -10.17 8.47 34.95
CA LYS A 629 -9.11 8.89 34.00
C LYS A 629 -9.25 8.23 32.61
N TYR A 630 -9.72 6.97 32.58
CA TYR A 630 -9.84 6.19 31.36
C TYR A 630 -11.28 5.87 30.97
N LYS A 631 -12.24 6.67 31.44
CA LYS A 631 -13.68 6.41 31.27
C LYS A 631 -14.10 6.21 29.81
N ALA A 632 -13.49 6.92 28.87
CA ALA A 632 -13.82 6.82 27.45
C ALA A 632 -13.46 5.45 26.83
N VAL A 633 -12.43 4.80 27.36
CA VAL A 633 -11.95 3.49 26.91
C VAL A 633 -12.25 2.34 27.89
N ALA A 634 -12.95 2.64 28.98
CA ALA A 634 -13.42 1.65 29.93
C ALA A 634 -14.49 0.75 29.29
N LEU A 635 -14.46 -0.53 29.60
CA LEU A 635 -15.41 -1.50 29.10
C LEU A 635 -16.63 -1.52 30.04
N THR A 636 -17.75 -0.93 29.61
CA THR A 636 -19.01 -0.95 30.35
C THR A 636 -19.78 -2.26 30.10
N PRO A 637 -20.72 -2.66 30.98
CA PRO A 637 -21.53 -3.87 30.77
C PRO A 637 -22.25 -3.92 29.40
N GLU A 638 -22.77 -2.77 28.94
CA GLU A 638 -23.45 -2.66 27.64
C GLU A 638 -22.47 -2.88 26.49
N LYS A 639 -21.26 -2.31 26.57
CA LYS A 639 -20.18 -2.56 25.60
C LYS A 639 -19.75 -4.02 25.63
N GLU A 640 -19.64 -4.65 26.80
CA GLU A 640 -19.26 -6.05 26.93
C GLU A 640 -20.18 -6.98 26.15
N GLU A 641 -21.50 -6.86 26.31
CA GLU A 641 -22.47 -7.67 25.58
C GLU A 641 -22.41 -7.44 24.07
N HIS A 642 -22.35 -6.17 23.66
CA HIS A 642 -22.25 -5.78 22.27
C HIS A 642 -20.97 -6.35 21.60
N TRP A 643 -19.83 -6.19 22.23
CA TRP A 643 -18.54 -6.65 21.72
C TRP A 643 -18.46 -8.17 21.69
N LYS A 644 -18.94 -8.85 22.71
CA LYS A 644 -18.99 -10.32 22.76
C LYS A 644 -19.80 -10.88 21.60
N LYS A 645 -20.94 -10.28 21.27
CA LYS A 645 -21.75 -10.65 20.10
C LYS A 645 -20.93 -10.49 18.80
N TRP A 646 -20.37 -9.32 18.55
CA TRP A 646 -19.71 -9.02 17.29
C TRP A 646 -18.38 -9.75 17.11
N ILE A 647 -17.56 -9.85 18.13
CA ILE A 647 -16.34 -10.63 18.11
C ILE A 647 -16.66 -12.12 17.90
N GLY A 648 -17.75 -12.62 18.52
CA GLY A 648 -18.27 -13.97 18.26
C GLY A 648 -18.65 -14.19 16.80
N ILE A 649 -19.38 -13.26 16.18
CA ILE A 649 -19.70 -13.30 14.74
C ILE A 649 -18.43 -13.30 13.90
N TYR A 650 -17.47 -12.42 14.20
CA TYR A 650 -16.21 -12.36 13.48
C TYR A 650 -15.45 -13.70 13.57
N ASN A 651 -15.24 -14.23 14.78
CA ASN A 651 -14.50 -15.46 15.00
C ASN A 651 -15.19 -16.68 14.35
N GLN A 652 -16.53 -16.70 14.31
CA GLN A 652 -17.28 -17.77 13.65
C GLN A 652 -17.16 -17.73 12.14
N LYS A 653 -17.26 -16.53 11.54
CA LYS A 653 -17.33 -16.38 10.08
C LYS A 653 -15.97 -16.12 9.43
N MET A 654 -15.06 -15.44 10.12
CA MET A 654 -13.72 -15.09 9.62
C MET A 654 -13.76 -14.59 8.17
N LEU A 655 -14.63 -13.62 7.85
CA LEU A 655 -14.79 -13.09 6.49
C LEU A 655 -13.52 -12.43 5.94
N SER A 656 -12.62 -12.02 6.83
CA SER A 656 -11.29 -11.50 6.47
C SER A 656 -10.40 -12.52 5.71
N LYS A 657 -10.66 -13.85 5.88
CA LYS A 657 -10.02 -14.93 5.12
C LYS A 657 -10.75 -15.29 3.81
N GLY A 658 -11.85 -14.63 3.52
CA GLY A 658 -12.59 -14.81 2.27
C GLY A 658 -12.01 -13.97 1.14
N THR A 659 -12.43 -14.26 -0.08
CA THR A 659 -12.04 -13.55 -1.30
C THR A 659 -12.94 -12.33 -1.50
N PHE A 660 -12.40 -11.14 -1.40
CA PHE A 660 -13.12 -9.90 -1.72
C PHE A 660 -13.50 -9.87 -3.20
N ARG A 661 -14.78 -9.53 -3.48
CA ARG A 661 -15.30 -9.38 -4.83
C ARG A 661 -15.72 -7.93 -5.07
N ASN A 662 -15.04 -7.23 -6.00
CA ASN A 662 -15.40 -5.86 -6.35
C ASN A 662 -16.63 -5.84 -7.26
N LEU A 663 -17.83 -5.95 -6.68
CA LEU A 663 -19.10 -6.06 -7.41
C LEU A 663 -19.90 -4.75 -7.41
N TYR A 664 -19.56 -3.78 -6.58
CA TYR A 664 -20.28 -2.53 -6.40
C TYR A 664 -19.36 -1.33 -6.58
N VAL A 665 -19.83 -0.33 -7.32
CA VAL A 665 -19.10 0.88 -7.66
C VAL A 665 -19.27 1.92 -6.56
N TYR A 666 -18.20 2.21 -5.84
CA TYR A 666 -18.22 3.21 -4.77
C TYR A 666 -18.65 4.60 -5.30
N GLY A 667 -19.59 5.23 -4.59
CA GLY A 667 -20.12 6.56 -4.90
C GLY A 667 -21.23 6.59 -5.95
N TYR A 668 -21.56 5.44 -6.57
CA TYR A 668 -22.63 5.34 -7.59
C TYR A 668 -23.64 4.26 -7.26
N ASP A 669 -23.26 3.13 -6.70
CA ASP A 669 -24.23 2.16 -6.17
C ASP A 669 -24.79 2.64 -4.82
N THR A 670 -26.10 2.57 -4.66
CA THR A 670 -26.81 2.95 -3.43
C THR A 670 -27.82 1.86 -3.05
N PRO A 671 -27.73 1.27 -1.85
CA PRO A 671 -26.76 1.57 -0.77
C PRO A 671 -25.34 1.14 -1.13
N GLU A 672 -24.34 1.69 -0.42
CA GLU A 672 -22.93 1.29 -0.53
C GLU A 672 -22.81 -0.21 -0.24
N GLY A 673 -22.21 -0.98 -1.17
CA GLY A 673 -22.19 -2.44 -1.11
C GLY A 673 -20.78 -3.04 -1.16
N TYR A 674 -20.60 -4.18 -0.46
CA TYR A 674 -19.40 -5.02 -0.45
C TYR A 674 -19.77 -6.49 -0.55
N ALA A 675 -18.89 -7.31 -1.12
CA ALA A 675 -19.11 -8.74 -1.26
C ALA A 675 -17.84 -9.55 -0.95
N ILE A 676 -18.03 -10.64 -0.23
CA ILE A 676 -16.97 -11.61 0.11
C ILE A 676 -17.46 -13.01 -0.28
N GLU A 677 -16.64 -13.75 -0.99
CA GLU A 677 -16.87 -15.16 -1.27
C GLU A 677 -16.05 -16.00 -0.28
N LYS A 678 -16.71 -16.93 0.41
CA LYS A 678 -16.03 -17.83 1.36
C LYS A 678 -16.81 -19.12 1.55
N ASP A 679 -16.10 -20.26 1.52
CA ASP A 679 -16.65 -21.59 1.77
C ASP A 679 -17.88 -21.92 0.91
N GLY A 680 -17.88 -21.50 -0.38
CA GLY A 680 -18.98 -21.70 -1.33
C GLY A 680 -20.22 -20.82 -1.09
N LYS A 681 -20.13 -19.85 -0.23
CA LYS A 681 -21.17 -18.86 0.07
C LYS A 681 -20.75 -17.47 -0.35
N MET A 682 -21.74 -16.60 -0.61
CA MET A 682 -21.53 -15.18 -0.75
C MET A 682 -22.01 -14.43 0.50
N TYR A 683 -21.20 -13.52 0.95
CA TYR A 683 -21.51 -12.59 2.05
C TYR A 683 -21.57 -11.19 1.51
N TYR A 684 -22.68 -10.50 1.77
CA TYR A 684 -22.86 -9.12 1.33
C TYR A 684 -23.00 -8.21 2.54
N ALA A 685 -22.44 -7.00 2.41
CA ALA A 685 -22.62 -5.93 3.39
C ALA A 685 -23.11 -4.68 2.66
N PHE A 686 -24.24 -4.16 3.10
CA PHE A 686 -24.82 -2.91 2.59
C PHE A 686 -24.90 -1.89 3.71
N PHE A 687 -24.55 -0.64 3.38
CA PHE A 687 -24.54 0.46 4.35
C PHE A 687 -25.47 1.57 3.88
N ALA A 688 -26.33 2.04 4.79
CA ALA A 688 -27.26 3.10 4.52
C ALA A 688 -26.51 4.43 4.26
N PRO A 689 -26.94 5.25 3.29
CA PRO A 689 -26.25 6.51 2.95
C PRO A 689 -26.43 7.61 4.00
N SER A 690 -27.30 7.40 4.98
CA SER A 690 -27.61 8.34 6.05
C SER A 690 -28.10 7.59 7.30
N SER A 691 -28.22 8.30 8.42
CA SER A 691 -28.79 7.78 9.68
C SER A 691 -30.29 7.44 9.61
N ALA A 692 -31.00 7.87 8.56
CA ALA A 692 -32.37 7.47 8.30
C ALA A 692 -32.42 6.02 7.77
N PRO A 693 -33.48 5.22 8.08
CA PRO A 693 -33.66 3.90 7.50
C PRO A 693 -33.69 3.98 5.96
N TRP A 694 -32.88 3.12 5.31
CA TRP A 694 -32.92 2.95 3.88
C TRP A 694 -33.97 1.90 3.50
N LYS A 695 -34.73 2.16 2.43
CA LYS A 695 -35.74 1.26 1.93
C LYS A 695 -35.67 1.19 0.41
N GLY A 696 -35.60 -0.02 -0.13
CA GLY A 696 -35.51 -0.22 -1.57
C GLY A 696 -35.23 -1.67 -1.95
N GLU A 697 -34.70 -1.85 -3.15
CA GLU A 697 -34.23 -3.12 -3.67
C GLU A 697 -32.71 -3.10 -3.79
N ILE A 698 -32.07 -4.14 -3.25
CA ILE A 698 -30.63 -4.37 -3.41
C ILE A 698 -30.40 -5.49 -4.40
N GLU A 699 -29.35 -5.41 -5.19
CA GLU A 699 -28.91 -6.47 -6.11
C GLU A 699 -27.85 -7.33 -5.43
N LEU A 700 -28.01 -8.67 -5.46
CA LEU A 700 -27.02 -9.62 -4.97
C LEU A 700 -26.17 -10.09 -6.14
N ARG A 701 -25.19 -9.28 -6.51
CA ARG A 701 -24.33 -9.48 -7.69
C ARG A 701 -23.33 -10.63 -7.49
N GLY A 702 -22.91 -11.27 -8.57
CA GLY A 702 -21.87 -12.31 -8.58
C GLY A 702 -22.37 -13.73 -8.29
N LEU A 703 -23.68 -13.94 -8.14
CA LEU A 703 -24.27 -15.27 -8.02
C LEU A 703 -24.38 -15.96 -9.39
N THR A 704 -24.07 -17.24 -9.45
CA THR A 704 -24.33 -18.07 -10.62
C THR A 704 -25.81 -18.46 -10.67
N PRO A 705 -26.37 -18.84 -11.84
CA PRO A 705 -27.79 -19.23 -11.93
C PRO A 705 -28.18 -20.33 -10.93
N GLY A 706 -29.33 -20.14 -10.26
CA GLY A 706 -29.85 -21.06 -9.24
C GLY A 706 -30.63 -20.38 -8.13
N SER A 707 -31.18 -21.19 -7.25
CA SER A 707 -31.91 -20.77 -6.05
C SER A 707 -30.99 -20.60 -4.86
N TYR A 708 -31.15 -19.54 -4.11
CA TYR A 708 -30.31 -19.22 -2.96
C TYR A 708 -31.15 -18.80 -1.75
N HIS A 709 -30.81 -19.37 -0.59
CA HIS A 709 -31.33 -18.92 0.69
C HIS A 709 -30.53 -17.71 1.20
N VAL A 710 -31.24 -16.71 1.68
CA VAL A 710 -30.69 -15.46 2.18
C VAL A 710 -30.96 -15.32 3.67
N ARG A 711 -29.92 -15.03 4.45
CA ARG A 711 -30.00 -14.81 5.91
C ARG A 711 -29.28 -13.54 6.32
N ALA A 712 -29.92 -12.69 7.09
CA ALA A 712 -29.26 -11.59 7.77
C ALA A 712 -28.54 -12.14 9.00
N TYR A 713 -27.21 -12.32 8.89
CA TYR A 713 -26.46 -13.12 9.86
C TYR A 713 -26.14 -12.38 11.17
N ALA A 714 -26.16 -11.05 11.19
CA ALA A 714 -25.97 -10.29 12.41
C ALA A 714 -27.19 -10.30 13.34
N GLU A 715 -28.38 -10.39 12.75
CA GLU A 715 -29.69 -10.45 13.43
C GLU A 715 -30.24 -11.87 13.55
N ASP A 716 -29.55 -12.84 12.95
CA ASP A 716 -29.97 -14.24 12.86
C ASP A 716 -31.37 -14.41 12.22
N LYS A 717 -31.68 -13.57 11.19
CA LYS A 717 -32.99 -13.47 10.55
C LYS A 717 -33.01 -14.13 9.19
N ASP A 718 -34.01 -14.99 8.95
CA ASP A 718 -34.29 -15.51 7.63
C ASP A 718 -34.88 -14.42 6.74
N MET A 719 -34.33 -14.23 5.55
CA MET A 719 -34.77 -13.25 4.54
C MET A 719 -35.45 -13.94 3.33
N GLY A 720 -35.62 -15.26 3.36
CA GLY A 720 -36.23 -16.06 2.31
C GLY A 720 -35.26 -16.50 1.21
N THR A 721 -35.79 -16.79 0.04
CA THR A 721 -35.05 -17.31 -1.11
C THR A 721 -35.08 -16.31 -2.27
N VAL A 722 -34.02 -16.30 -3.05
CA VAL A 722 -33.89 -15.51 -4.29
C VAL A 722 -33.43 -16.40 -5.45
N GLU A 723 -33.85 -16.07 -6.67
CA GLU A 723 -33.46 -16.77 -7.89
C GLU A 723 -32.48 -15.94 -8.71
N ALA A 724 -31.29 -16.46 -8.92
CA ALA A 724 -30.28 -15.88 -9.83
C ALA A 724 -30.46 -16.48 -11.23
N THR A 725 -30.40 -15.63 -12.26
CA THR A 725 -30.42 -16.03 -13.67
C THR A 725 -29.09 -15.71 -14.35
N ALA A 726 -28.92 -16.21 -15.59
CA ALA A 726 -27.71 -15.90 -16.37
C ALA A 726 -27.63 -14.40 -16.73
N ASP A 727 -28.77 -13.74 -16.88
CA ASP A 727 -28.85 -12.38 -17.44
C ASP A 727 -29.04 -11.28 -16.37
N ALA A 728 -29.43 -11.66 -15.14
CA ALA A 728 -29.72 -10.69 -14.09
C ALA A 728 -29.37 -11.20 -12.67
N ALA A 729 -28.72 -10.34 -11.89
CA ALA A 729 -28.58 -10.54 -10.46
C ALA A 729 -29.95 -10.50 -9.77
N PRO A 730 -30.21 -11.37 -8.78
CA PRO A 730 -31.43 -11.33 -8.03
C PRO A 730 -31.55 -10.07 -7.18
N ARG A 731 -32.78 -9.59 -7.03
CA ARG A 731 -33.12 -8.41 -6.23
C ARG A 731 -33.85 -8.81 -4.97
N LEU A 732 -33.39 -8.22 -3.84
CA LEU A 732 -34.01 -8.38 -2.54
C LEU A 732 -34.63 -7.05 -2.10
N LYS A 733 -35.94 -7.02 -1.89
CA LYS A 733 -36.63 -5.87 -1.31
C LYS A 733 -36.43 -5.86 0.19
N THR A 734 -35.90 -4.78 0.73
CA THR A 734 -35.53 -4.72 2.15
C THR A 734 -35.61 -3.31 2.69
N GLU A 735 -35.64 -3.21 4.02
CA GLU A 735 -35.52 -1.99 4.79
C GLU A 735 -34.56 -2.25 5.95
N PHE A 736 -33.60 -1.37 6.14
CA PHE A 736 -32.62 -1.46 7.24
C PHE A 736 -32.11 -0.07 7.63
N LYS A 737 -31.61 0.01 8.87
CA LYS A 737 -30.93 1.18 9.40
C LYS A 737 -29.44 0.84 9.54
N ASP A 738 -28.60 1.81 9.29
CA ASP A 738 -27.14 1.74 9.38
C ASP A 738 -26.52 0.69 8.44
N HIS A 739 -26.75 -0.61 8.64
CA HIS A 739 -26.18 -1.68 7.81
C HIS A 739 -27.12 -2.89 7.67
N LEU A 740 -26.84 -3.71 6.66
CA LEU A 740 -27.46 -5.03 6.43
C LEU A 740 -26.37 -6.02 6.01
N LEU A 741 -26.17 -7.06 6.81
CA LEU A 741 -25.14 -8.07 6.58
C LEU A 741 -25.79 -9.41 6.22
N LEU A 742 -25.59 -9.88 4.99
CA LEU A 742 -26.26 -11.06 4.44
C LEU A 742 -25.27 -12.22 4.20
N GLU A 743 -25.70 -13.41 4.55
CA GLU A 743 -25.15 -14.68 4.10
C GLU A 743 -26.07 -15.26 3.05
N VAL A 744 -25.52 -15.65 1.89
CA VAL A 744 -26.27 -16.20 0.75
C VAL A 744 -25.66 -17.55 0.38
N SER A 745 -26.45 -18.60 0.45
CA SER A 745 -26.02 -19.98 0.19
C SER A 745 -27.04 -20.73 -0.66
N ARG A 746 -26.60 -21.76 -1.38
CA ARG A 746 -27.48 -22.71 -2.07
C ARG A 746 -28.21 -23.62 -1.12
#